data_88d679a5600efb6bdec2cc93c35d47c6
#
_entry.id   88d679a5600efb6bdec2cc93c35d47c6
#
_cell.length_a   1.000
_cell.length_b   1.000
_cell.length_c   1.000
_cell.angle_alpha   90.00
_cell.angle_beta   90.00
_cell.angle_gamma   90.00
#
_symmetry.space_group_name_H-M   'P 1'
#
loop_
_entity.id
_entity.type
_entity.pdbx_description
1 polymer ?
#
loop_
_entity_poly.entity_id
_entity_poly.type
_entity_poly.pdbx_seq_one_letter_code
_entity_poly.pdbx_strand_id
1 'polypeptide(L)'
;MTHHKLVIAEKPSVAQSIAAVLGAKQRHDGYFSGNGCIVSWCFGHLAELAGADVYDEKYAKWRYDDLPILPASWRFTLKADKAKQFELLRDLMRREDVTEVINACDAGREGELIFRTVYYMAGCTKTMKRLWISSMEDAAIRKGFADLRPGREYDGLHQSALCRARADWLVGINATRLFSVLYHRTLNVGRVMTPTLALIVQREAEIGAFRPEAFYTVNLRCGDFAAVSEKFKEKAEADGLAAASAGQPVTVKAVQRTEKTENAPRLYDLTALQREANRSLGYTAQQTLDYLQALYEKKLCTYPRTDSRFLTDDLEASVPELVAVAAAICETTAPEGVNARQVCDSRKVSDHHAILPTASAGKADTSVLPLGERELLRLVAGQLLRAVSDAHRYAETAVTLECGGAVFTVKGRTTLTPGWKRYLAQEKQAAALPELSEGQVLECAEAAVKEGKTTPPKHYTEDTLLSAMETAGKEDMPEEAERKGLGTPATRAAIIEKLVATGFVERKRAKKAVSLVPAHTGVSLITVLPEQLQSPLLTAEWEYRLQQVERGELSPDEFMTGIAEMLTELVKTYQVISGAEVLFPSGREIIGKCPRCGSDVTESKKGFFCEKNDCRFGLWRDNKFFAAKRAALTKKVAAALLAEGRVKLTGLYSEKTGGTYDATAVLEDTGESVRFRLEFDKGARK
;
A
#
# COMPACT_ATOMS: atom_id res chain seq x y z
N MET A 1 32.58 -35.22 -20.14
CA MET A 1 31.29 -34.47 -20.16
C MET A 1 31.58 -33.06 -19.73
N THR A 2 31.14 -32.06 -20.47
CA THR A 2 31.27 -30.67 -20.06
C THR A 2 30.31 -30.41 -18.90
N HIS A 3 30.82 -30.08 -17.74
CA HIS A 3 30.00 -29.72 -16.56
C HIS A 3 29.46 -28.31 -16.72
N HIS A 4 28.17 -28.13 -16.38
CA HIS A 4 27.49 -26.86 -16.44
C HIS A 4 27.05 -26.39 -15.04
N LYS A 5 27.06 -25.07 -14.82
CA LYS A 5 26.44 -24.39 -13.71
C LYS A 5 25.08 -23.88 -14.15
N LEU A 6 24.01 -24.20 -13.39
CA LEU A 6 22.68 -23.67 -13.66
C LEU A 6 22.45 -22.45 -12.79
N VAL A 7 22.26 -21.30 -13.42
CA VAL A 7 21.95 -20.03 -12.76
C VAL A 7 20.46 -19.75 -12.93
N ILE A 8 19.75 -19.48 -11.86
CA ILE A 8 18.31 -19.18 -11.87
C ILE A 8 18.07 -17.79 -11.31
N ALA A 9 17.67 -16.87 -12.17
CA ALA A 9 17.29 -15.51 -11.81
C ALA A 9 15.79 -15.39 -11.50
N GLU A 10 15.37 -14.29 -10.89
CA GLU A 10 13.95 -14.05 -10.60
C GLU A 10 13.15 -13.71 -11.86
N LYS A 11 13.78 -12.99 -12.83
CA LYS A 11 13.12 -12.46 -14.03
C LYS A 11 13.95 -12.65 -15.29
N PRO A 12 13.30 -12.69 -16.48
CA PRO A 12 14.00 -12.83 -17.76
C PRO A 12 15.05 -11.74 -18.02
N SER A 13 14.77 -10.49 -17.69
CA SER A 13 15.67 -9.34 -17.88
C SER A 13 16.95 -9.49 -17.07
N VAL A 14 16.84 -9.93 -15.82
CA VAL A 14 17.97 -10.23 -14.93
C VAL A 14 18.79 -11.40 -15.48
N ALA A 15 18.13 -12.48 -15.88
CA ALA A 15 18.80 -13.64 -16.51
C ALA A 15 19.58 -13.25 -17.77
N GLN A 16 19.02 -12.40 -18.63
CA GLN A 16 19.67 -11.91 -19.83
C GLN A 16 20.94 -11.10 -19.50
N SER A 17 20.89 -10.23 -18.48
CA SER A 17 22.06 -9.46 -18.04
C SER A 17 23.17 -10.37 -17.51
N ILE A 18 22.82 -11.35 -16.68
CA ILE A 18 23.75 -12.33 -16.12
C ILE A 18 24.34 -13.19 -17.25
N ALA A 19 23.50 -13.68 -18.16
CA ALA A 19 23.95 -14.50 -19.30
C ALA A 19 24.98 -13.77 -20.19
N ALA A 20 24.74 -12.48 -20.45
CA ALA A 20 25.65 -11.64 -21.22
C ALA A 20 27.05 -11.54 -20.57
N VAL A 21 27.09 -11.31 -19.25
CA VAL A 21 28.32 -11.19 -18.46
C VAL A 21 29.05 -12.51 -18.36
N LEU A 22 28.35 -13.63 -18.22
CA LEU A 22 28.93 -14.98 -18.14
C LEU A 22 29.34 -15.55 -19.50
N GLY A 23 28.95 -14.91 -20.60
CA GLY A 23 29.22 -15.40 -21.94
C GLY A 23 28.28 -16.53 -22.41
N ALA A 24 27.14 -16.70 -21.75
CA ALA A 24 26.10 -17.64 -22.17
C ALA A 24 25.22 -17.02 -23.28
N LYS A 25 25.76 -16.99 -24.51
CA LYS A 25 25.21 -16.24 -25.66
C LYS A 25 24.16 -16.99 -26.46
N GLN A 26 24.08 -18.32 -26.35
CA GLN A 26 23.11 -19.12 -27.08
C GLN A 26 21.75 -19.06 -26.43
N ARG A 27 20.79 -18.49 -27.14
CA ARG A 27 19.40 -18.35 -26.65
C ARG A 27 18.57 -19.59 -26.99
N HIS A 28 17.82 -20.07 -26.00
CA HIS A 28 16.83 -21.14 -26.10
C HIS A 28 15.48 -20.66 -25.63
N ASP A 29 14.41 -21.46 -25.78
CA ASP A 29 13.14 -21.18 -25.18
C ASP A 29 13.25 -21.36 -23.65
N GLY A 30 13.18 -20.26 -22.90
CA GLY A 30 13.24 -20.24 -21.44
C GLY A 30 14.63 -20.23 -20.79
N TYR A 31 15.75 -20.25 -21.53
CA TYR A 31 17.08 -20.14 -20.95
C TYR A 31 18.14 -19.69 -21.97
N PHE A 32 19.34 -19.34 -21.47
CA PHE A 32 20.56 -19.09 -22.26
C PHE A 32 21.61 -20.13 -21.91
N SER A 33 22.49 -20.49 -22.85
CA SER A 33 23.62 -21.38 -22.62
C SER A 33 24.90 -20.89 -23.24
N GLY A 34 26.05 -21.31 -22.71
CA GLY A 34 27.38 -21.03 -23.20
C GLY A 34 28.38 -20.91 -22.06
N ASN A 35 29.65 -21.03 -22.40
CA ASN A 35 30.79 -20.88 -21.47
C ASN A 35 30.64 -21.69 -20.16
N GLY A 36 30.13 -22.93 -20.23
CA GLY A 36 29.89 -23.78 -19.04
C GLY A 36 28.75 -23.36 -18.15
N CYS A 37 27.91 -22.41 -18.59
CA CYS A 37 26.77 -21.92 -17.83
C CYS A 37 25.46 -22.12 -18.59
N ILE A 38 24.39 -22.42 -17.84
CA ILE A 38 23.00 -22.36 -18.26
C ILE A 38 22.35 -21.31 -17.39
N VAL A 39 21.72 -20.29 -17.97
CA VAL A 39 21.08 -19.22 -17.25
C VAL A 39 19.61 -19.22 -17.59
N SER A 40 18.76 -19.49 -16.60
CA SER A 40 17.30 -19.49 -16.72
C SER A 40 16.69 -18.55 -15.67
N TRP A 41 15.37 -18.51 -15.58
CA TRP A 41 14.67 -17.57 -14.71
C TRP A 41 13.35 -18.13 -14.20
N CYS A 42 12.88 -17.56 -13.09
CA CYS A 42 11.49 -17.59 -12.67
C CYS A 42 10.73 -16.45 -13.37
N PHE A 43 9.44 -16.34 -13.13
CA PHE A 43 8.60 -15.17 -13.39
C PHE A 43 8.02 -14.67 -12.05
N GLY A 44 8.90 -14.37 -11.07
CA GLY A 44 8.54 -14.26 -9.67
C GLY A 44 8.11 -15.63 -9.11
N HIS A 45 7.15 -15.68 -8.21
CA HIS A 45 6.64 -16.95 -7.69
C HIS A 45 5.97 -17.80 -8.76
N LEU A 46 6.53 -18.97 -9.05
CA LEU A 46 5.95 -19.99 -9.94
C LEU A 46 4.90 -20.85 -9.22
N ALA A 47 5.00 -20.93 -7.90
CA ALA A 47 4.08 -21.66 -7.04
C ALA A 47 3.66 -20.78 -5.86
N GLU A 48 2.56 -21.13 -5.25
CA GLU A 48 2.01 -20.49 -4.05
C GLU A 48 1.54 -21.55 -3.06
N LEU A 49 1.36 -21.18 -1.79
CA LEU A 49 0.75 -22.08 -0.81
C LEU A 49 -0.63 -22.49 -1.30
N ALA A 50 -0.91 -23.78 -1.23
CA ALA A 50 -2.14 -24.35 -1.73
C ALA A 50 -3.38 -23.72 -1.07
N GLY A 51 -4.47 -23.62 -1.83
CA GLY A 51 -5.77 -23.24 -1.28
C GLY A 51 -6.26 -24.24 -0.24
N ALA A 52 -7.18 -23.81 0.63
CA ALA A 52 -7.69 -24.67 1.69
C ALA A 52 -8.36 -25.96 1.17
N ASP A 53 -9.03 -25.88 0.03
CA ASP A 53 -9.71 -26.98 -0.67
C ASP A 53 -8.76 -28.10 -1.14
N VAL A 54 -7.47 -27.79 -1.33
CA VAL A 54 -6.43 -28.79 -1.66
C VAL A 54 -6.09 -29.68 -0.46
N TYR A 55 -6.31 -29.20 0.77
CA TYR A 55 -6.11 -29.98 1.99
C TYR A 55 -7.30 -30.88 2.32
N ASP A 56 -8.52 -30.37 2.12
CA ASP A 56 -9.76 -31.10 2.30
C ASP A 56 -10.86 -30.44 1.45
N GLU A 57 -11.59 -31.23 0.64
CA GLU A 57 -12.66 -30.75 -0.25
C GLU A 57 -13.77 -30.01 0.53
N LYS A 58 -14.01 -30.34 1.80
CA LYS A 58 -14.99 -29.62 2.65
C LYS A 58 -14.70 -28.12 2.73
N TYR A 59 -13.43 -27.72 2.65
CA TYR A 59 -13.00 -26.31 2.70
C TYR A 59 -13.29 -25.52 1.41
N ALA A 60 -13.82 -26.15 0.36
CA ALA A 60 -14.31 -25.44 -0.81
C ALA A 60 -15.50 -24.51 -0.46
N LYS A 61 -16.30 -24.89 0.54
CA LYS A 61 -17.38 -24.07 1.11
C LYS A 61 -16.91 -23.44 2.42
N TRP A 62 -17.26 -22.19 2.62
CA TRP A 62 -16.91 -21.48 3.85
C TRP A 62 -17.96 -21.75 4.91
N ARG A 63 -17.57 -22.42 5.99
CA ARG A 63 -18.42 -22.75 7.14
C ARG A 63 -17.71 -22.43 8.43
N TYR A 64 -18.43 -22.01 9.43
CA TYR A 64 -17.89 -21.72 10.76
C TYR A 64 -17.30 -22.97 11.42
N ASP A 65 -18.00 -24.10 11.34
CA ASP A 65 -17.61 -25.37 11.97
C ASP A 65 -16.31 -25.98 11.41
N ASP A 66 -15.83 -25.47 10.28
CA ASP A 66 -14.58 -25.90 9.66
C ASP A 66 -13.35 -25.07 10.13
N LEU A 67 -13.55 -24.10 11.03
CA LEU A 67 -12.50 -23.20 11.52
C LEU A 67 -11.99 -23.62 12.91
N PRO A 68 -10.70 -23.42 13.22
CA PRO A 68 -9.66 -22.89 12.31
C PRO A 68 -9.12 -23.96 11.36
N ILE A 69 -8.73 -23.56 10.16
CA ILE A 69 -8.03 -24.39 9.18
C ILE A 69 -6.54 -24.35 9.48
N LEU A 70 -6.00 -25.45 9.98
CA LEU A 70 -4.60 -25.60 10.39
C LEU A 70 -4.00 -26.83 9.68
N PRO A 71 -3.32 -26.65 8.52
CA PRO A 71 -2.74 -27.77 7.78
C PRO A 71 -1.66 -28.49 8.59
N ALA A 72 -1.76 -29.80 8.72
CA ALA A 72 -0.72 -30.63 9.36
C ALA A 72 0.57 -30.70 8.52
N SER A 73 0.46 -30.54 7.21
CA SER A 73 1.59 -30.48 6.28
C SER A 73 1.32 -29.43 5.22
N TRP A 74 2.35 -28.66 4.86
CA TRP A 74 2.23 -27.60 3.89
C TRP A 74 2.41 -28.09 2.46
N ARG A 75 1.57 -27.61 1.55
CA ARG A 75 1.60 -27.94 0.12
C ARG A 75 1.72 -26.65 -0.69
N PHE A 76 2.43 -26.77 -1.82
CA PHE A 76 2.51 -25.72 -2.82
C PHE A 76 1.76 -26.15 -4.08
N THR A 77 1.09 -25.21 -4.72
CA THR A 77 0.39 -25.41 -5.99
C THR A 77 1.06 -24.53 -7.05
N LEU A 78 1.34 -25.11 -8.20
CA LEU A 78 1.87 -24.37 -9.36
C LEU A 78 0.80 -23.44 -9.91
N LYS A 79 1.18 -22.22 -10.23
CA LYS A 79 0.33 -21.29 -10.98
C LYS A 79 0.19 -21.80 -12.41
N ALA A 80 -1.06 -21.92 -12.88
CA ALA A 80 -1.38 -22.54 -14.15
C ALA A 80 -0.63 -21.89 -15.34
N ASP A 81 -0.51 -20.56 -15.33
CA ASP A 81 0.20 -19.77 -16.35
C ASP A 81 1.74 -19.87 -16.25
N LYS A 82 2.28 -20.47 -15.19
CA LYS A 82 3.72 -20.63 -14.93
C LYS A 82 4.22 -22.08 -15.03
N ALA A 83 3.33 -23.03 -15.22
CA ALA A 83 3.66 -24.46 -15.22
C ALA A 83 4.75 -24.82 -16.25
N LYS A 84 4.69 -24.29 -17.47
CA LYS A 84 5.70 -24.51 -18.52
C LYS A 84 7.11 -24.13 -18.07
N GLN A 85 7.26 -22.98 -17.39
CA GLN A 85 8.55 -22.52 -16.92
C GLN A 85 9.07 -23.38 -15.75
N PHE A 86 8.18 -23.80 -14.86
CA PHE A 86 8.56 -24.71 -13.77
C PHE A 86 9.07 -26.04 -14.30
N GLU A 87 8.39 -26.64 -15.28
CA GLU A 87 8.82 -27.89 -15.90
C GLU A 87 10.19 -27.76 -16.56
N LEU A 88 10.42 -26.68 -17.30
CA LEU A 88 11.73 -26.38 -17.87
C LEU A 88 12.83 -26.31 -16.79
N LEU A 89 12.60 -25.59 -15.71
CA LEU A 89 13.56 -25.46 -14.60
C LEU A 89 13.83 -26.79 -13.93
N ARG A 90 12.77 -27.60 -13.70
CA ARG A 90 12.88 -28.96 -13.17
C ARG A 90 13.75 -29.85 -14.08
N ASP A 91 13.51 -29.80 -15.39
CA ASP A 91 14.27 -30.61 -16.36
C ASP A 91 15.72 -30.16 -16.45
N LEU A 92 16.00 -28.85 -16.43
CA LEU A 92 17.37 -28.31 -16.36
C LEU A 92 18.08 -28.74 -15.07
N MET A 93 17.41 -28.71 -13.92
CA MET A 93 17.95 -29.15 -12.62
C MET A 93 18.27 -30.67 -12.61
N ARG A 94 17.53 -31.48 -13.38
CA ARG A 94 17.72 -32.94 -13.45
C ARG A 94 18.85 -33.38 -14.45
N ARG A 95 19.32 -32.50 -15.29
CA ARG A 95 20.38 -32.84 -16.25
C ARG A 95 21.63 -33.35 -15.55
N GLU A 96 22.19 -34.44 -16.01
CA GLU A 96 23.40 -35.08 -15.43
C GLU A 96 24.64 -34.19 -15.56
N ASP A 97 24.71 -33.38 -16.62
CA ASP A 97 25.82 -32.45 -16.88
C ASP A 97 25.72 -31.14 -16.04
N VAL A 98 24.62 -30.90 -15.33
CA VAL A 98 24.52 -29.80 -14.37
C VAL A 98 25.02 -30.26 -12.99
N THR A 99 26.07 -29.65 -12.48
CA THR A 99 26.73 -30.03 -11.22
C THR A 99 26.34 -29.18 -10.02
N GLU A 100 26.03 -27.91 -10.24
CA GLU A 100 25.61 -26.98 -9.19
C GLU A 100 24.48 -26.06 -9.68
N VAL A 101 23.65 -25.59 -8.76
CA VAL A 101 22.57 -24.65 -9.03
C VAL A 101 22.85 -23.36 -8.24
N ILE A 102 22.80 -22.22 -8.95
CA ILE A 102 23.07 -20.91 -8.36
C ILE A 102 21.77 -20.13 -8.26
N ASN A 103 21.36 -19.81 -7.02
CA ASN A 103 20.29 -18.88 -6.75
C ASN A 103 20.76 -17.45 -7.08
N ALA A 104 20.26 -16.90 -8.19
CA ALA A 104 20.47 -15.53 -8.62
C ALA A 104 19.16 -14.71 -8.62
N CYS A 105 18.17 -15.13 -7.84
CA CYS A 105 17.01 -14.31 -7.55
C CYS A 105 17.44 -13.10 -6.70
N ASP A 106 16.56 -12.10 -6.61
CA ASP A 106 16.83 -10.86 -5.89
C ASP A 106 17.35 -11.15 -4.47
N ALA A 107 18.33 -10.38 -4.01
CA ALA A 107 18.91 -10.55 -2.69
C ALA A 107 17.89 -10.13 -1.61
N GLY A 108 17.47 -11.08 -0.79
CA GLY A 108 16.46 -10.89 0.26
C GLY A 108 15.59 -12.12 0.49
N ARG A 109 14.72 -12.04 1.50
CA ARG A 109 13.80 -13.11 1.92
C ARG A 109 12.94 -13.63 0.75
N GLU A 110 12.42 -12.72 -0.08
CA GLU A 110 11.49 -13.06 -1.16
C GLU A 110 12.19 -13.86 -2.25
N GLY A 111 13.38 -13.41 -2.71
CA GLY A 111 14.16 -14.12 -3.73
C GLY A 111 14.61 -15.51 -3.23
N GLU A 112 14.89 -15.64 -1.93
CA GLU A 112 15.22 -16.93 -1.33
C GLU A 112 14.00 -17.87 -1.34
N LEU A 113 12.82 -17.37 -1.00
CA LEU A 113 11.57 -18.13 -1.03
C LEU A 113 11.19 -18.57 -2.44
N ILE A 114 11.28 -17.66 -3.43
CA ILE A 114 11.00 -17.95 -4.85
C ILE A 114 11.87 -19.09 -5.34
N PHE A 115 13.19 -18.97 -5.20
CA PHE A 115 14.12 -19.97 -5.68
C PHE A 115 13.96 -21.31 -4.97
N ARG A 116 13.95 -21.33 -3.65
CA ARG A 116 13.91 -22.59 -2.89
C ARG A 116 12.59 -23.33 -3.04
N THR A 117 11.48 -22.61 -3.21
CA THR A 117 10.21 -23.27 -3.54
C THR A 117 10.34 -24.08 -4.83
N VAL A 118 10.92 -23.50 -5.88
CA VAL A 118 11.14 -24.19 -7.16
C VAL A 118 12.14 -25.34 -7.00
N TYR A 119 13.25 -25.10 -6.30
CA TYR A 119 14.31 -26.07 -6.07
C TYR A 119 13.78 -27.34 -5.36
N TYR A 120 13.03 -27.16 -4.27
CA TYR A 120 12.47 -28.29 -3.52
C TYR A 120 11.32 -28.98 -4.25
N MET A 121 10.42 -28.23 -4.90
CA MET A 121 9.35 -28.83 -5.70
C MET A 121 9.88 -29.62 -6.91
N ALA A 122 11.00 -29.21 -7.49
CA ALA A 122 11.69 -29.96 -8.55
C ALA A 122 12.36 -31.24 -8.05
N GLY A 123 12.46 -31.44 -6.72
CA GLY A 123 13.20 -32.54 -6.10
C GLY A 123 14.71 -32.46 -6.36
N CYS A 124 15.25 -31.26 -6.50
CA CYS A 124 16.68 -31.06 -6.75
C CYS A 124 17.50 -31.30 -5.48
N THR A 125 18.61 -32.02 -5.60
CA THR A 125 19.54 -32.33 -4.49
C THR A 125 20.98 -31.85 -4.79
N LYS A 126 21.17 -31.14 -5.89
CA LYS A 126 22.50 -30.65 -6.31
C LYS A 126 22.98 -29.52 -5.41
N THR A 127 24.29 -29.32 -5.36
CA THR A 127 24.88 -28.25 -4.57
C THR A 127 24.27 -26.89 -4.95
N MET A 128 23.82 -26.16 -3.94
CA MET A 128 23.23 -24.85 -4.07
C MET A 128 24.23 -23.77 -3.67
N LYS A 129 24.37 -22.74 -4.50
CA LYS A 129 25.11 -21.51 -4.17
C LYS A 129 24.23 -20.29 -4.31
N ARG A 130 24.61 -19.20 -3.67
CA ARG A 130 23.91 -17.92 -3.66
C ARG A 130 24.76 -16.82 -4.29
N LEU A 131 24.18 -16.13 -5.26
CA LEU A 131 24.64 -14.84 -5.78
C LEU A 131 23.94 -13.73 -5.01
N TRP A 132 24.71 -12.85 -4.36
CA TRP A 132 24.16 -11.70 -3.62
C TRP A 132 24.70 -10.40 -4.20
N ILE A 133 23.87 -9.66 -4.93
CA ILE A 133 24.24 -8.41 -5.61
C ILE A 133 23.11 -7.38 -5.50
N SER A 134 23.49 -6.10 -5.39
CA SER A 134 22.56 -4.97 -5.28
C SER A 134 22.44 -4.15 -6.57
N SER A 135 23.24 -4.50 -7.61
CA SER A 135 23.23 -3.82 -8.92
C SER A 135 23.35 -4.83 -10.05
N MET A 136 22.73 -4.52 -11.18
CA MET A 136 22.82 -5.32 -12.43
C MET A 136 23.91 -4.83 -13.37
N GLU A 137 24.80 -3.94 -12.94
CA GLU A 137 25.97 -3.55 -13.71
C GLU A 137 26.95 -4.72 -13.89
N ASP A 138 27.57 -4.78 -15.03
CA ASP A 138 28.46 -5.91 -15.41
C ASP A 138 29.57 -6.14 -14.37
N ALA A 139 30.12 -5.07 -13.79
CA ALA A 139 31.17 -5.16 -12.77
C ALA A 139 30.63 -5.82 -11.47
N ALA A 140 29.42 -5.44 -11.04
CA ALA A 140 28.77 -6.00 -9.84
C ALA A 140 28.45 -7.48 -10.04
N ILE A 141 27.95 -7.86 -11.23
CA ILE A 141 27.69 -9.27 -11.58
C ILE A 141 28.98 -10.08 -11.52
N ARG A 142 30.08 -9.61 -12.16
CA ARG A 142 31.39 -10.33 -12.14
C ARG A 142 31.92 -10.50 -10.73
N LYS A 143 31.89 -9.45 -9.91
CA LYS A 143 32.29 -9.49 -8.49
C LYS A 143 31.46 -10.50 -7.71
N GLY A 144 30.12 -10.48 -7.85
CA GLY A 144 29.22 -11.41 -7.17
C GLY A 144 29.44 -12.86 -7.55
N PHE A 145 29.74 -13.16 -8.85
CA PHE A 145 30.09 -14.52 -9.28
C PHE A 145 31.48 -15.00 -8.83
N ALA A 146 32.39 -14.08 -8.51
CA ALA A 146 33.64 -14.39 -7.85
C ALA A 146 33.47 -14.69 -6.33
N ASP A 147 32.39 -14.18 -5.71
CA ASP A 147 32.10 -14.31 -4.26
C ASP A 147 30.81 -15.12 -4.00
N LEU A 148 30.60 -16.21 -4.75
CA LEU A 148 29.44 -17.09 -4.57
C LEU A 148 29.51 -17.81 -3.21
N ARG A 149 28.47 -17.67 -2.39
CA ARG A 149 28.37 -18.29 -1.06
C ARG A 149 27.62 -19.62 -1.08
N PRO A 150 27.88 -20.52 -0.13
CA PRO A 150 27.08 -21.73 0.04
C PRO A 150 25.61 -21.38 0.34
N GLY A 151 24.66 -22.06 -0.33
CA GLY A 151 23.24 -21.80 -0.12
C GLY A 151 22.80 -22.00 1.34
N ARG A 152 23.43 -22.94 2.08
CA ARG A 152 23.10 -23.21 3.49
C ARG A 152 23.26 -22.01 4.43
N GLU A 153 24.11 -21.04 4.09
CA GLU A 153 24.26 -19.81 4.90
C GLU A 153 22.99 -18.96 4.92
N TYR A 154 22.05 -19.22 4.00
CA TYR A 154 20.77 -18.53 3.88
C TYR A 154 19.58 -19.39 4.33
N ASP A 155 19.83 -20.50 5.06
CA ASP A 155 18.73 -21.37 5.55
C ASP A 155 17.84 -20.65 6.55
N GLY A 156 18.40 -19.87 7.47
CA GLY A 156 17.64 -19.05 8.41
C GLY A 156 16.76 -18.02 7.71
N LEU A 157 17.30 -17.35 6.70
CA LEU A 157 16.55 -16.39 5.87
C LEU A 157 15.36 -17.06 5.15
N HIS A 158 15.58 -18.25 4.58
CA HIS A 158 14.52 -19.04 3.96
C HIS A 158 13.46 -19.47 4.96
N GLN A 159 13.84 -19.95 6.15
CA GLN A 159 12.88 -20.35 7.19
C GLN A 159 12.03 -19.16 7.65
N SER A 160 12.64 -18.01 7.87
CA SER A 160 11.93 -16.77 8.18
C SER A 160 10.91 -16.40 7.10
N ALA A 161 11.32 -16.45 5.82
CA ALA A 161 10.42 -16.18 4.69
C ALA A 161 9.26 -17.17 4.60
N LEU A 162 9.52 -18.45 4.81
CA LEU A 162 8.52 -19.51 4.78
C LEU A 162 7.52 -19.39 5.95
N CYS A 163 8.01 -19.15 7.18
CA CYS A 163 7.18 -18.89 8.34
C CYS A 163 6.25 -17.70 8.12
N ARG A 164 6.78 -16.61 7.57
CA ARG A 164 5.98 -15.44 7.22
C ARG A 164 4.86 -15.78 6.23
N ALA A 165 5.19 -16.47 5.13
CA ALA A 165 4.22 -16.85 4.12
C ALA A 165 3.10 -17.73 4.70
N ARG A 166 3.45 -18.72 5.54
CA ARG A 166 2.52 -19.61 6.22
C ARG A 166 1.63 -18.87 7.22
N ALA A 167 2.20 -17.99 8.04
CA ALA A 167 1.46 -17.20 9.00
C ALA A 167 0.48 -16.23 8.32
N ASP A 168 0.91 -15.54 7.27
CA ASP A 168 0.03 -14.66 6.48
C ASP A 168 -1.10 -15.46 5.80
N TRP A 169 -0.84 -16.69 5.35
CA TRP A 169 -1.84 -17.60 4.82
C TRP A 169 -2.85 -18.02 5.90
N LEU A 170 -2.39 -18.45 7.08
CA LEU A 170 -3.25 -18.86 8.20
C LEU A 170 -4.20 -17.75 8.63
N VAL A 171 -3.66 -16.54 8.87
CA VAL A 171 -4.49 -15.39 9.26
C VAL A 171 -5.43 -14.99 8.14
N GLY A 172 -4.91 -14.91 6.92
CA GLY A 172 -5.70 -14.53 5.75
C GLY A 172 -6.91 -15.44 5.53
N ILE A 173 -6.72 -16.75 5.58
CA ILE A 173 -7.80 -17.73 5.37
C ILE A 173 -8.76 -17.77 6.56
N ASN A 174 -8.25 -17.93 7.78
CA ASN A 174 -9.10 -18.15 8.94
C ASN A 174 -9.89 -16.90 9.32
N ALA A 175 -9.23 -15.73 9.44
CA ALA A 175 -9.93 -14.51 9.78
C ALA A 175 -10.89 -14.06 8.65
N THR A 176 -10.47 -14.12 7.38
CA THR A 176 -11.36 -13.79 6.26
C THR A 176 -12.61 -14.66 6.27
N ARG A 177 -12.48 -15.97 6.45
CA ARG A 177 -13.63 -16.89 6.47
C ARG A 177 -14.50 -16.68 7.70
N LEU A 178 -13.90 -16.54 8.89
CA LEU A 178 -14.61 -16.29 10.13
C LEU A 178 -15.56 -15.11 10.00
N PHE A 179 -15.00 -13.94 9.68
CA PHE A 179 -15.79 -12.72 9.58
C PHE A 179 -16.75 -12.74 8.39
N SER A 180 -16.34 -13.33 7.26
CA SER A 180 -17.23 -13.42 6.08
C SER A 180 -18.45 -14.32 6.34
N VAL A 181 -18.29 -15.43 7.05
CA VAL A 181 -19.39 -16.31 7.39
C VAL A 181 -20.32 -15.68 8.42
N LEU A 182 -19.75 -15.08 9.48
CA LEU A 182 -20.53 -14.46 10.56
C LEU A 182 -21.34 -13.26 10.09
N TYR A 183 -20.81 -12.48 9.14
CA TYR A 183 -21.44 -11.25 8.64
C TYR A 183 -22.03 -11.39 7.22
N HIS A 184 -22.11 -12.62 6.69
CA HIS A 184 -22.72 -12.95 5.39
C HIS A 184 -22.22 -12.09 4.22
N ARG A 185 -20.98 -11.62 4.28
CA ARG A 185 -20.34 -10.80 3.25
C ARG A 185 -18.85 -11.10 3.16
N THR A 186 -18.27 -11.07 1.97
CA THR A 186 -16.82 -11.25 1.82
C THR A 186 -16.07 -10.09 2.50
N LEU A 187 -15.37 -10.41 3.59
CA LEU A 187 -14.59 -9.50 4.41
C LEU A 187 -13.15 -9.96 4.45
N ASN A 188 -12.32 -9.39 3.58
CA ASN A 188 -10.91 -9.75 3.52
C ASN A 188 -10.17 -9.18 4.73
N VAL A 189 -9.51 -10.04 5.48
CA VAL A 189 -8.69 -9.70 6.65
C VAL A 189 -7.24 -10.09 6.35
N GLY A 190 -6.29 -9.29 6.81
CA GLY A 190 -4.87 -9.57 6.63
C GLY A 190 -4.02 -8.76 7.59
N ARG A 191 -2.94 -9.37 8.06
CA ARG A 191 -2.05 -8.88 9.12
C ARG A 191 -1.57 -7.43 8.92
N VAL A 192 -1.26 -7.03 7.69
CA VAL A 192 -0.79 -5.67 7.37
C VAL A 192 -1.92 -4.81 6.79
N MET A 193 -2.78 -5.42 5.95
CA MET A 193 -3.88 -4.71 5.29
C MET A 193 -4.88 -4.16 6.30
N THR A 194 -5.25 -4.94 7.31
CA THR A 194 -6.25 -4.56 8.31
C THR A 194 -5.78 -3.39 9.19
N PRO A 195 -4.58 -3.41 9.81
CA PRO A 195 -4.10 -2.25 10.55
C PRO A 195 -3.92 -1.00 9.67
N THR A 196 -3.55 -1.17 8.41
CA THR A 196 -3.48 -0.03 7.46
C THR A 196 -4.86 0.58 7.22
N LEU A 197 -5.90 -0.25 7.08
CA LEU A 197 -7.28 0.22 6.99
C LEU A 197 -7.72 0.91 8.28
N ALA A 198 -7.34 0.37 9.45
CA ALA A 198 -7.65 0.96 10.76
C ALA A 198 -7.09 2.38 10.90
N LEU A 199 -5.86 2.65 10.44
CA LEU A 199 -5.30 4.01 10.40
C LEU A 199 -6.18 4.99 9.61
N ILE A 200 -6.69 4.55 8.45
CA ILE A 200 -7.53 5.39 7.59
C ILE A 200 -8.89 5.63 8.23
N VAL A 201 -9.50 4.60 8.84
CA VAL A 201 -10.79 4.69 9.53
C VAL A 201 -10.68 5.58 10.78
N GLN A 202 -9.63 5.43 11.56
CA GLN A 202 -9.38 6.28 12.73
C GLN A 202 -9.22 7.75 12.32
N ARG A 203 -8.49 8.03 11.25
CA ARG A 203 -8.34 9.39 10.72
C ARG A 203 -9.69 9.99 10.30
N GLU A 204 -10.56 9.21 9.69
CA GLU A 204 -11.91 9.66 9.34
C GLU A 204 -12.76 9.97 10.59
N ALA A 205 -12.65 9.14 11.63
CA ALA A 205 -13.31 9.38 12.92
C ALA A 205 -12.80 10.66 13.59
N GLU A 206 -11.48 10.90 13.58
CA GLU A 206 -10.88 12.14 14.08
C GLU A 206 -11.41 13.37 13.34
N ILE A 207 -11.52 13.31 12.00
CA ILE A 207 -12.07 14.38 11.17
C ILE A 207 -13.55 14.62 11.50
N GLY A 208 -14.34 13.54 11.61
CA GLY A 208 -15.76 13.61 11.91
C GLY A 208 -16.07 14.13 13.33
N ALA A 209 -15.23 13.80 14.30
CA ALA A 209 -15.36 14.25 15.68
C ALA A 209 -14.86 15.68 15.89
N PHE A 210 -14.06 16.22 14.96
CA PHE A 210 -13.45 17.55 15.10
C PHE A 210 -14.52 18.66 15.16
N ARG A 211 -14.35 19.59 16.08
CA ARG A 211 -15.16 20.80 16.18
C ARG A 211 -14.26 22.01 15.98
N PRO A 212 -14.50 22.80 14.92
CA PRO A 212 -13.73 24.02 14.68
C PRO A 212 -13.94 25.03 15.82
N GLU A 213 -12.85 25.50 16.37
CA GLU A 213 -12.82 26.59 17.34
C GLU A 213 -12.33 27.87 16.66
N ALA A 214 -13.06 28.97 16.84
CA ALA A 214 -12.61 30.27 16.38
C ALA A 214 -11.50 30.79 17.30
N PHE A 215 -10.55 31.51 16.72
CA PHE A 215 -9.56 32.29 17.44
C PHE A 215 -9.30 33.60 16.71
N TYR A 216 -8.84 34.59 17.43
CA TYR A 216 -8.60 35.94 16.91
C TYR A 216 -7.16 36.31 17.18
N THR A 217 -6.55 37.00 16.21
CA THR A 217 -5.21 37.60 16.36
C THR A 217 -5.26 39.06 15.90
N VAL A 218 -4.43 39.89 16.47
CA VAL A 218 -4.24 41.26 15.98
C VAL A 218 -2.96 41.30 15.13
N ASN A 219 -3.09 41.78 13.92
CA ASN A 219 -1.97 41.97 13.03
C ASN A 219 -1.60 43.49 13.01
N LEU A 220 -0.38 43.82 13.44
CA LEU A 220 0.20 45.12 13.31
C LEU A 220 0.96 45.22 12.01
N ARG A 221 0.65 46.21 11.19
CA ARG A 221 1.40 46.53 10.00
C ARG A 221 2.43 47.63 10.30
N CYS A 222 3.71 47.29 10.21
CA CYS A 222 4.85 48.19 10.46
C CYS A 222 5.66 48.28 9.16
N GLY A 223 5.36 49.30 8.34
CA GLY A 223 5.98 49.43 7.01
C GLY A 223 5.75 48.20 6.12
N ASP A 224 6.83 47.53 5.72
CA ASP A 224 6.78 46.38 4.78
C ASP A 224 6.55 45.02 5.44
N PHE A 225 6.40 44.95 6.75
CA PHE A 225 6.14 43.70 7.45
C PHE A 225 4.94 43.80 8.41
N ALA A 226 4.42 42.66 8.82
CA ALA A 226 3.34 42.54 9.81
C ALA A 226 3.78 41.69 10.98
N ALA A 227 3.51 42.14 12.19
CA ALA A 227 3.68 41.39 13.43
C ALA A 227 2.33 40.92 13.94
N VAL A 228 2.32 39.79 14.67
CA VAL A 228 1.09 39.11 15.11
C VAL A 228 1.08 38.97 16.63
N SER A 229 -0.05 39.25 17.26
CA SER A 229 -0.29 39.02 18.69
C SER A 229 -0.37 37.53 19.02
N GLU A 230 -0.51 37.19 20.29
CA GLU A 230 -1.02 35.92 20.73
C GLU A 230 -2.45 35.66 20.20
N LYS A 231 -2.94 34.43 20.38
CA LYS A 231 -4.30 34.05 19.99
C LYS A 231 -5.28 34.32 21.13
N PHE A 232 -6.37 35.02 20.81
CA PHE A 232 -7.49 35.27 21.72
C PHE A 232 -8.65 34.32 21.39
N LYS A 233 -9.37 33.88 22.40
CA LYS A 233 -10.60 33.10 22.22
C LYS A 233 -11.80 34.01 21.92
N GLU A 234 -11.84 35.15 22.58
CA GLU A 234 -12.92 36.13 22.46
C GLU A 234 -12.55 37.27 21.49
N LYS A 235 -13.47 37.57 20.58
CA LYS A 235 -13.27 38.64 19.59
C LYS A 235 -13.10 40.00 20.26
N ALA A 236 -13.86 40.25 21.34
CA ALA A 236 -13.82 41.52 22.04
C ALA A 236 -12.43 41.89 22.61
N GLU A 237 -11.68 40.86 23.07
CA GLU A 237 -10.29 41.06 23.54
C GLU A 237 -9.39 41.49 22.39
N ALA A 238 -9.51 40.85 21.24
CA ALA A 238 -8.74 41.23 20.05
C ALA A 238 -9.13 42.61 19.51
N ASP A 239 -10.44 42.93 19.48
CA ASP A 239 -10.94 44.24 19.07
C ASP A 239 -10.42 45.35 20.02
N GLY A 240 -10.42 45.08 21.34
CA GLY A 240 -9.86 45.99 22.35
C GLY A 240 -8.37 46.27 22.15
N LEU A 241 -7.59 45.20 21.93
CA LEU A 241 -6.17 45.35 21.63
C LEU A 241 -5.90 46.08 20.31
N ALA A 242 -6.67 45.78 19.27
CA ALA A 242 -6.52 46.49 17.99
C ALA A 242 -6.80 47.99 18.14
N ALA A 243 -7.86 48.36 18.87
CA ALA A 243 -8.18 49.75 19.17
C ALA A 243 -7.09 50.42 20.01
N ALA A 244 -6.53 49.74 21.02
CA ALA A 244 -5.46 50.25 21.87
C ALA A 244 -4.12 50.42 21.12
N SER A 245 -3.91 49.64 20.04
CA SER A 245 -2.67 49.67 19.24
C SER A 245 -2.75 50.60 18.04
N ALA A 246 -3.94 50.98 17.58
CA ALA A 246 -4.12 51.80 16.38
C ALA A 246 -3.49 53.19 16.53
N GLY A 247 -2.58 53.55 15.63
CA GLY A 247 -1.90 54.84 15.64
C GLY A 247 -0.89 55.02 16.78
N GLN A 248 -0.63 53.97 17.59
CA GLN A 248 0.35 54.03 18.66
C GLN A 248 1.76 53.70 18.14
N PRO A 249 2.81 54.24 18.78
CA PRO A 249 4.17 53.83 18.45
C PRO A 249 4.43 52.38 18.81
N VAL A 250 5.16 51.69 17.94
CA VAL A 250 5.55 50.29 18.11
C VAL A 250 7.02 50.24 18.53
N THR A 251 7.31 49.78 19.73
CA THR A 251 8.68 49.69 20.22
C THR A 251 9.24 48.29 20.02
N VAL A 252 10.43 48.20 19.44
CA VAL A 252 11.20 46.96 19.32
C VAL A 252 11.79 46.64 20.70
N LYS A 253 11.29 45.54 21.34
CA LYS A 253 11.74 45.10 22.68
C LYS A 253 12.91 44.15 22.64
N ALA A 254 12.94 43.27 21.65
CA ALA A 254 14.05 42.34 21.47
C ALA A 254 14.21 41.92 20.02
N VAL A 255 15.46 41.76 19.61
CA VAL A 255 15.82 41.23 18.29
C VAL A 255 16.74 40.02 18.51
N GLN A 256 16.20 38.83 18.34
CA GLN A 256 16.97 37.59 18.50
C GLN A 256 17.30 37.02 17.12
N ARG A 257 18.59 36.96 16.79
CA ARG A 257 19.11 36.39 15.57
C ARG A 257 19.78 35.06 15.91
N THR A 258 19.28 33.94 15.31
CA THR A 258 19.80 32.61 15.54
C THR A 258 20.17 31.97 14.21
N GLU A 259 21.41 31.53 14.06
CA GLU A 259 21.82 30.76 12.90
C GLU A 259 21.33 29.34 13.04
N LYS A 260 20.69 28.79 12.00
CA LYS A 260 20.19 27.43 11.92
C LYS A 260 20.81 26.72 10.73
N THR A 261 21.06 25.45 10.92
CA THR A 261 21.62 24.56 9.90
C THR A 261 20.62 23.43 9.62
N GLU A 262 20.25 23.25 8.37
CA GLU A 262 19.49 22.10 7.90
C GLU A 262 20.43 21.20 7.10
N ASN A 263 20.72 20.01 7.65
CA ASN A 263 21.58 19.04 6.99
C ASN A 263 21.00 18.59 5.64
N ALA A 264 21.86 18.19 4.73
CA ALA A 264 21.47 17.58 3.48
C ALA A 264 20.56 16.35 3.70
N PRO A 265 19.53 16.16 2.87
CA PRO A 265 18.66 15.02 2.99
C PRO A 265 19.41 13.72 2.65
N ARG A 266 18.95 12.61 3.17
CA ARG A 266 19.48 11.30 2.83
C ARG A 266 19.04 10.88 1.41
N LEU A 267 19.69 9.89 0.85
CA LEU A 267 19.28 9.24 -0.39
C LEU A 267 17.87 8.62 -0.25
N TYR A 268 17.29 8.18 -1.36
CA TYR A 268 16.02 7.50 -1.33
C TYR A 268 16.15 6.00 -1.02
N ASP A 269 15.35 5.53 -0.09
CA ASP A 269 14.75 4.20 -0.11
C ASP A 269 13.48 4.21 -0.97
N LEU A 270 12.85 3.04 -1.17
CA LEU A 270 11.63 2.97 -1.97
C LEU A 270 10.48 3.80 -1.38
N THR A 271 10.29 3.75 -0.06
CA THR A 271 9.19 4.48 0.60
C THR A 271 9.35 5.99 0.47
N ALA A 272 10.55 6.51 0.70
CA ALA A 272 10.82 7.94 0.55
C ALA A 272 10.64 8.42 -0.90
N LEU A 273 11.04 7.61 -1.88
CA LEU A 273 10.83 7.92 -3.30
C LEU A 273 9.33 7.91 -3.67
N GLN A 274 8.58 6.91 -3.20
CA GLN A 274 7.13 6.84 -3.42
C GLN A 274 6.41 8.04 -2.82
N ARG A 275 6.79 8.46 -1.62
CA ARG A 275 6.26 9.64 -0.94
C ARG A 275 6.55 10.92 -1.71
N GLU A 276 7.78 11.11 -2.15
CA GLU A 276 8.17 12.27 -2.95
C GLU A 276 7.46 12.31 -4.31
N ALA A 277 7.40 11.18 -5.01
CA ALA A 277 6.71 11.06 -6.30
C ALA A 277 5.19 11.32 -6.17
N ASN A 278 4.56 10.86 -5.09
CA ASN A 278 3.15 11.17 -4.84
C ASN A 278 2.92 12.66 -4.59
N ARG A 279 3.80 13.30 -3.80
CA ARG A 279 3.69 14.71 -3.43
C ARG A 279 3.98 15.64 -4.62
N SER A 280 5.02 15.37 -5.40
CA SER A 280 5.51 16.24 -6.46
C SER A 280 4.93 15.96 -7.84
N LEU A 281 4.70 14.67 -8.17
CA LEU A 281 4.25 14.21 -9.47
C LEU A 281 2.82 13.66 -9.47
N GLY A 282 2.24 13.38 -8.29
CA GLY A 282 0.91 12.81 -8.15
C GLY A 282 0.84 11.31 -8.50
N TYR A 283 1.98 10.61 -8.58
CA TYR A 283 2.00 9.18 -8.85
C TYR A 283 1.57 8.38 -7.61
N THR A 284 0.89 7.26 -7.85
CA THR A 284 0.62 6.31 -6.79
C THR A 284 1.91 5.58 -6.39
N ALA A 285 1.92 4.98 -5.20
CA ALA A 285 3.04 4.16 -4.75
C ALA A 285 3.33 3.00 -5.71
N GLN A 286 2.28 2.40 -6.29
CA GLN A 286 2.42 1.32 -7.26
C GLN A 286 3.01 1.83 -8.59
N GLN A 287 2.50 2.93 -9.13
CA GLN A 287 3.06 3.52 -10.35
C GLN A 287 4.55 3.88 -10.18
N THR A 288 4.92 4.44 -9.03
CA THR A 288 6.32 4.74 -8.71
C THR A 288 7.19 3.48 -8.72
N LEU A 289 6.70 2.40 -8.11
CA LEU A 289 7.41 1.12 -8.10
C LEU A 289 7.55 0.54 -9.52
N ASP A 290 6.50 0.60 -10.33
CA ASP A 290 6.48 0.06 -11.69
C ASP A 290 7.49 0.82 -12.60
N TYR A 291 7.52 2.15 -12.53
CA TYR A 291 8.48 2.96 -13.26
C TYR A 291 9.92 2.73 -12.79
N LEU A 292 10.12 2.63 -11.48
CA LEU A 292 11.46 2.36 -10.94
C LEU A 292 11.95 0.95 -11.32
N GLN A 293 11.07 -0.04 -11.32
CA GLN A 293 11.37 -1.38 -11.78
C GLN A 293 11.77 -1.39 -13.27
N ALA A 294 11.07 -0.64 -14.11
CA ALA A 294 11.42 -0.49 -15.52
C ALA A 294 12.80 0.18 -15.70
N LEU A 295 13.11 1.21 -14.90
CA LEU A 295 14.43 1.85 -14.92
C LEU A 295 15.56 0.89 -14.48
N TYR A 296 15.30 0.08 -13.45
CA TYR A 296 16.23 -0.95 -13.00
C TYR A 296 16.51 -1.99 -14.09
N GLU A 297 15.48 -2.50 -14.75
CA GLU A 297 15.60 -3.47 -15.83
C GLU A 297 16.33 -2.91 -17.07
N LYS A 298 16.21 -1.61 -17.30
CA LYS A 298 16.98 -0.84 -18.30
C LYS A 298 18.39 -0.49 -17.83
N LYS A 299 18.81 -0.91 -16.64
CA LYS A 299 20.11 -0.60 -16.02
C LYS A 299 20.33 0.89 -15.76
N LEU A 300 19.28 1.70 -15.62
CA LEU A 300 19.37 3.15 -15.41
C LEU A 300 19.30 3.54 -13.92
N CYS A 301 18.71 2.69 -13.07
CA CYS A 301 18.70 2.82 -11.62
C CYS A 301 19.17 1.54 -10.94
N THR A 302 19.57 1.66 -9.68
CA THR A 302 19.86 0.51 -8.80
C THR A 302 18.57 -0.20 -8.36
N TYR A 303 18.69 -1.28 -7.59
CA TYR A 303 17.57 -2.13 -7.20
C TYR A 303 16.45 -1.35 -6.49
N PRO A 304 15.16 -1.53 -6.88
CA PRO A 304 14.07 -0.67 -6.42
C PRO A 304 13.60 -0.95 -4.99
N ARG A 305 13.66 -2.22 -4.53
CA ARG A 305 13.04 -2.61 -3.26
C ARG A 305 14.03 -2.59 -2.11
N THR A 306 14.55 -1.41 -1.79
CA THR A 306 15.47 -1.19 -0.67
C THR A 306 14.81 -0.39 0.44
N ASP A 307 15.20 -0.67 1.68
CA ASP A 307 14.87 0.09 2.89
C ASP A 307 16.02 0.97 3.36
N SER A 308 17.19 0.88 2.71
CA SER A 308 18.35 1.69 3.03
C SER A 308 18.35 3.03 2.33
N ARG A 309 18.81 4.05 3.02
CA ARG A 309 19.02 5.43 2.54
C ARG A 309 20.50 5.79 2.51
N PHE A 310 21.38 4.77 2.56
CA PHE A 310 22.83 4.88 2.55
C PHE A 310 23.45 3.96 1.52
N LEU A 311 24.68 4.27 1.16
CA LEU A 311 25.56 3.44 0.35
C LEU A 311 26.49 2.63 1.23
N THR A 312 27.03 1.54 0.69
CA THR A 312 28.17 0.85 1.30
C THR A 312 29.44 1.65 1.14
N ASP A 313 30.37 1.52 2.09
CA ASP A 313 31.61 2.32 2.11
C ASP A 313 32.50 2.08 0.87
N ASP A 314 32.43 0.91 0.23
CA ASP A 314 33.16 0.59 -1.01
C ASP A 314 32.66 1.37 -2.23
N LEU A 315 31.46 1.95 -2.20
CA LEU A 315 30.92 2.80 -3.25
C LEU A 315 31.37 4.26 -3.16
N GLU A 316 32.01 4.68 -2.07
CA GLU A 316 32.41 6.09 -1.85
C GLU A 316 33.21 6.67 -3.03
N ALA A 317 34.14 5.90 -3.57
CA ALA A 317 35.00 6.33 -4.67
C ALA A 317 34.24 6.54 -6.00
N SER A 318 33.08 5.90 -6.19
CA SER A 318 32.26 6.04 -7.40
C SER A 318 31.23 7.18 -7.32
N VAL A 319 30.97 7.73 -6.13
CA VAL A 319 29.98 8.80 -5.93
C VAL A 319 30.24 10.02 -6.82
N PRO A 320 31.47 10.55 -6.99
CA PRO A 320 31.69 11.70 -7.87
C PRO A 320 31.29 11.48 -9.34
N GLU A 321 31.53 10.27 -9.89
CA GLU A 321 31.09 9.91 -11.24
C GLU A 321 29.57 9.89 -11.33
N LEU A 322 28.88 9.28 -10.36
CA LEU A 322 27.42 9.24 -10.32
C LEU A 322 26.80 10.63 -10.15
N VAL A 323 27.46 11.54 -9.43
CA VAL A 323 27.06 12.95 -9.28
C VAL A 323 27.15 13.68 -10.63
N ALA A 324 28.18 13.45 -11.42
CA ALA A 324 28.28 14.02 -12.78
C ALA A 324 27.14 13.52 -13.68
N VAL A 325 26.81 12.22 -13.60
CA VAL A 325 25.66 11.63 -14.30
C VAL A 325 24.36 12.27 -13.84
N ALA A 326 24.16 12.42 -12.53
CA ALA A 326 22.95 13.04 -11.97
C ALA A 326 22.79 14.50 -12.41
N ALA A 327 23.89 15.27 -12.45
CA ALA A 327 23.88 16.64 -12.92
C ALA A 327 23.47 16.74 -14.39
N ALA A 328 23.95 15.83 -15.23
CA ALA A 328 23.56 15.75 -16.65
C ALA A 328 22.07 15.41 -16.82
N ILE A 329 21.54 14.41 -16.06
CA ILE A 329 20.12 14.03 -16.09
C ILE A 329 19.22 15.20 -15.66
N CYS A 330 19.65 15.96 -14.65
CA CYS A 330 18.91 17.12 -14.13
C CYS A 330 19.15 18.41 -14.91
N GLU A 331 20.01 18.39 -15.94
CA GLU A 331 20.40 19.57 -16.75
C GLU A 331 20.88 20.74 -15.86
N THR A 332 21.72 20.42 -14.86
CA THR A 332 22.20 21.38 -13.85
C THR A 332 23.70 21.17 -13.58
N THR A 333 24.29 22.08 -12.80
CA THR A 333 25.70 21.96 -12.38
C THR A 333 25.81 21.06 -11.15
N ALA A 334 26.85 20.23 -11.11
CA ALA A 334 27.20 19.46 -9.93
C ALA A 334 27.54 20.40 -8.74
N PRO A 335 27.42 19.95 -7.48
CA PRO A 335 27.90 20.72 -6.33
C PRO A 335 29.42 20.93 -6.42
N GLU A 336 29.89 22.11 -5.97
CA GLU A 336 31.32 22.46 -5.96
C GLU A 336 32.15 21.51 -5.07
N GLY A 337 31.55 21.07 -3.95
CA GLY A 337 32.09 20.04 -3.06
C GLY A 337 31.17 18.83 -3.04
N VAL A 338 31.70 17.64 -3.37
CA VAL A 338 30.96 16.37 -3.26
C VAL A 338 31.32 15.70 -1.94
N ASN A 339 30.39 15.75 -0.97
CA ASN A 339 30.58 15.06 0.30
C ASN A 339 30.08 13.61 0.20
N ALA A 340 30.89 12.75 -0.46
CA ALA A 340 30.55 11.34 -0.65
C ALA A 340 30.41 10.58 0.67
N ARG A 341 31.24 10.89 1.67
CA ARG A 341 31.25 10.20 2.95
C ARG A 341 29.92 10.32 3.73
N GLN A 342 29.20 11.42 3.59
CA GLN A 342 27.94 11.61 4.33
C GLN A 342 26.79 10.71 3.85
N VAL A 343 26.90 10.12 2.68
CA VAL A 343 25.93 9.18 2.12
C VAL A 343 26.35 7.71 2.25
N CYS A 344 27.56 7.44 2.78
CA CYS A 344 28.11 6.09 2.95
C CYS A 344 28.12 5.69 4.44
N ASP A 345 27.51 4.55 4.75
CA ASP A 345 27.58 3.87 6.05
C ASP A 345 27.11 2.41 5.86
N SER A 346 28.07 1.50 5.67
CA SER A 346 27.79 0.08 5.43
C SER A 346 26.98 -0.59 6.54
N ARG A 347 27.01 -0.07 7.78
CA ARG A 347 26.22 -0.62 8.91
C ARG A 347 24.73 -0.33 8.78
N LYS A 348 24.35 0.61 7.92
CA LYS A 348 22.96 1.02 7.66
C LYS A 348 22.44 0.50 6.31
N VAL A 349 23.19 -0.41 5.71
CA VAL A 349 22.79 -1.13 4.49
C VAL A 349 22.56 -2.59 4.89
N SER A 350 21.31 -3.04 4.75
CA SER A 350 20.93 -4.44 4.99
C SER A 350 21.19 -5.28 3.75
N ASP A 351 20.18 -5.46 2.94
CA ASP A 351 20.23 -6.28 1.71
C ASP A 351 20.73 -5.46 0.51
N HIS A 352 20.27 -4.23 0.37
CA HIS A 352 20.55 -3.33 -0.73
C HIS A 352 20.83 -1.91 -0.25
N HIS A 353 21.75 -1.22 -0.93
CA HIS A 353 21.99 0.20 -0.71
C HIS A 353 20.86 1.07 -1.29
N ALA A 354 20.90 2.36 -1.03
CA ALA A 354 19.95 3.35 -1.51
C ALA A 354 19.78 3.35 -3.04
N ILE A 355 18.65 3.89 -3.51
CA ILE A 355 18.33 4.03 -4.93
C ILE A 355 19.17 5.15 -5.53
N LEU A 356 19.88 4.82 -6.64
CA LEU A 356 20.76 5.73 -7.35
C LEU A 356 20.55 5.61 -8.89
N PRO A 357 20.88 6.66 -9.65
CA PRO A 357 21.14 6.49 -11.07
C PRO A 357 22.45 5.69 -11.23
N THR A 358 22.55 4.85 -12.24
CA THR A 358 23.77 4.10 -12.57
C THR A 358 24.67 4.87 -13.52
N ALA A 359 25.92 4.45 -13.67
CA ALA A 359 26.82 5.00 -14.68
C ALA A 359 26.27 4.81 -16.11
N SER A 360 25.49 3.77 -16.35
CA SER A 360 24.82 3.51 -17.63
C SER A 360 23.78 4.58 -17.98
N ALA A 361 23.17 5.22 -16.99
CA ALA A 361 22.20 6.29 -17.21
C ALA A 361 22.83 7.54 -17.84
N GLY A 362 24.13 7.79 -17.57
CA GLY A 362 24.87 8.90 -18.20
C GLY A 362 25.15 8.72 -19.69
N LYS A 363 25.02 7.48 -20.19
CA LYS A 363 25.23 7.13 -21.59
C LYS A 363 23.94 6.93 -22.38
N ALA A 364 22.81 6.88 -21.68
CA ALA A 364 21.50 6.61 -22.25
C ALA A 364 20.86 7.90 -22.75
N ASP A 365 20.17 7.83 -23.89
CA ASP A 365 19.26 8.90 -24.29
C ASP A 365 17.98 8.82 -23.45
N THR A 366 17.91 9.65 -22.40
CA THR A 366 16.76 9.69 -21.50
C THR A 366 15.53 10.32 -22.11
N SER A 367 15.66 11.00 -23.27
CA SER A 367 14.53 11.67 -23.95
C SER A 367 13.53 10.66 -24.53
N VAL A 368 13.98 9.46 -24.86
CA VAL A 368 13.16 8.38 -25.41
C VAL A 368 12.38 7.58 -24.33
N LEU A 369 12.67 7.84 -23.05
CA LEU A 369 11.95 7.19 -21.95
C LEU A 369 10.49 7.68 -21.86
N PRO A 370 9.56 6.80 -21.49
CA PRO A 370 8.23 7.22 -21.10
C PRO A 370 8.28 8.32 -20.02
N LEU A 371 7.33 9.26 -20.07
CA LEU A 371 7.33 10.45 -19.19
C LEU A 371 7.52 10.08 -17.72
N GLY A 372 6.75 9.09 -17.21
CA GLY A 372 6.83 8.70 -15.81
C GLY A 372 8.20 8.16 -15.39
N GLU A 373 8.84 7.36 -16.25
CA GLU A 373 10.19 6.87 -15.99
C GLU A 373 11.22 8.01 -15.99
N ARG A 374 11.10 8.95 -16.95
CA ARG A 374 12.01 10.09 -17.04
C ARG A 374 11.90 11.03 -15.86
N GLU A 375 10.69 11.36 -15.42
CA GLU A 375 10.45 12.19 -14.24
C GLU A 375 10.96 11.51 -12.97
N LEU A 376 10.74 10.20 -12.83
CA LEU A 376 11.25 9.46 -11.68
C LEU A 376 12.77 9.38 -11.66
N LEU A 377 13.41 9.18 -12.81
CA LEU A 377 14.88 9.20 -12.93
C LEU A 377 15.44 10.57 -12.53
N ARG A 378 14.80 11.68 -12.94
CA ARG A 378 15.16 13.02 -12.51
C ARG A 378 15.00 13.23 -11.00
N LEU A 379 13.95 12.66 -10.36
CA LEU A 379 13.82 12.73 -8.89
C LEU A 379 14.96 12.00 -8.19
N VAL A 380 15.32 10.81 -8.65
CA VAL A 380 16.43 10.01 -8.08
C VAL A 380 17.75 10.74 -8.26
N ALA A 381 18.03 11.26 -9.46
CA ALA A 381 19.24 12.03 -9.74
C ALA A 381 19.32 13.33 -8.92
N GLY A 382 18.22 14.07 -8.84
CA GLY A 382 18.14 15.29 -8.03
C GLY A 382 18.37 15.03 -6.55
N GLN A 383 17.90 13.88 -6.04
CA GLN A 383 18.16 13.51 -4.64
C GLN A 383 19.63 13.20 -4.37
N LEU A 384 20.34 12.57 -5.30
CA LEU A 384 21.77 12.36 -5.16
C LEU A 384 22.51 13.69 -5.07
N LEU A 385 22.20 14.65 -5.95
CA LEU A 385 22.81 15.99 -5.91
C LEU A 385 22.58 16.69 -4.56
N ARG A 386 21.35 16.61 -4.04
CA ARG A 386 21.00 17.17 -2.74
C ARG A 386 21.74 16.46 -1.60
N ALA A 387 21.78 15.12 -1.65
CA ALA A 387 22.34 14.33 -0.56
C ALA A 387 23.85 14.46 -0.37
N VAL A 388 24.58 14.82 -1.42
CA VAL A 388 26.05 15.01 -1.35
C VAL A 388 26.47 16.48 -1.21
N SER A 389 25.49 17.39 -1.16
CA SER A 389 25.75 18.84 -1.03
C SER A 389 25.93 19.25 0.41
N ASP A 390 26.48 20.47 0.59
CA ASP A 390 26.58 21.08 1.91
C ASP A 390 25.21 21.36 2.54
N ALA A 391 25.20 21.53 3.85
CA ALA A 391 24.02 21.91 4.60
C ALA A 391 23.52 23.30 4.20
N HIS A 392 22.20 23.47 4.22
CA HIS A 392 21.56 24.77 4.10
C HIS A 392 21.71 25.54 5.42
N ARG A 393 22.29 26.75 5.36
CA ARG A 393 22.43 27.62 6.53
C ARG A 393 21.60 28.89 6.32
N TYR A 394 20.88 29.28 7.36
CA TYR A 394 20.08 30.50 7.36
C TYR A 394 20.05 31.13 8.75
N ALA A 395 19.88 32.44 8.79
CA ALA A 395 19.60 33.17 10.00
C ALA A 395 18.08 33.31 10.17
N GLU A 396 17.56 32.89 11.30
CA GLU A 396 16.19 33.19 11.74
C GLU A 396 16.25 34.40 12.66
N THR A 397 15.56 35.48 12.28
CA THR A 397 15.41 36.68 13.08
C THR A 397 14.02 36.66 13.69
N ALA A 398 13.92 36.57 15.00
CA ALA A 398 12.68 36.70 15.75
C ALA A 398 12.69 38.10 16.42
N VAL A 399 11.66 38.89 16.12
CA VAL A 399 11.52 40.24 16.68
C VAL A 399 10.31 40.29 17.59
N THR A 400 10.51 40.76 18.79
CA THR A 400 9.45 41.03 19.77
C THR A 400 9.18 42.52 19.79
N LEU A 401 7.94 42.90 19.58
CA LEU A 401 7.47 44.27 19.53
C LEU A 401 6.45 44.52 20.66
N GLU A 402 6.39 45.73 21.14
CA GLU A 402 5.35 46.17 22.09
C GLU A 402 4.56 47.31 21.48
N CYS A 403 3.23 47.24 21.53
CA CYS A 403 2.29 48.24 21.11
C CYS A 403 1.00 48.16 21.89
N GLY A 404 0.44 49.29 22.32
CA GLY A 404 -0.82 49.29 23.08
C GLY A 404 -0.80 48.46 24.39
N GLY A 405 0.37 48.25 25.00
CA GLY A 405 0.57 47.46 26.22
C GLY A 405 0.62 45.97 25.98
N ALA A 406 0.64 45.47 24.73
CA ALA A 406 0.72 44.04 24.40
C ALA A 406 1.94 43.71 23.53
N VAL A 407 2.28 42.42 23.52
CA VAL A 407 3.43 41.86 22.80
C VAL A 407 2.98 41.31 21.44
N PHE A 408 3.75 41.66 20.42
CA PHE A 408 3.59 41.18 19.04
C PHE A 408 4.90 40.53 18.59
N THR A 409 4.80 39.52 17.75
CA THR A 409 5.97 38.80 17.25
C THR A 409 5.99 38.73 15.74
N VAL A 410 7.18 38.81 15.15
CA VAL A 410 7.40 38.52 13.74
C VAL A 410 8.68 37.71 13.56
N LYS A 411 8.70 36.80 12.59
CA LYS A 411 9.88 36.01 12.23
C LYS A 411 10.22 36.22 10.77
N GLY A 412 11.50 36.43 10.49
CA GLY A 412 12.07 36.46 9.15
C GLY A 412 13.18 35.44 9.01
N ARG A 413 13.49 35.09 7.77
CA ARG A 413 14.59 34.17 7.43
C ARG A 413 15.46 34.78 6.36
N THR A 414 16.77 34.75 6.56
CA THR A 414 17.77 35.18 5.58
C THR A 414 18.68 34.01 5.29
N THR A 415 18.73 33.56 4.04
CA THR A 415 19.63 32.47 3.61
C THR A 415 21.08 32.96 3.67
N LEU A 416 21.92 32.26 4.41
CA LEU A 416 23.37 32.50 4.50
C LEU A 416 24.10 31.64 3.44
N THR A 417 23.77 30.36 3.35
CA THR A 417 24.32 29.44 2.36
C THR A 417 23.18 28.58 1.84
N PRO A 418 22.87 28.60 0.54
CA PRO A 418 21.77 27.80 -0.02
C PRO A 418 21.98 26.29 0.17
N GLY A 419 23.22 25.81 0.12
CA GLY A 419 23.55 24.39 0.28
C GLY A 419 22.71 23.52 -0.68
N TRP A 420 22.25 22.39 -0.16
CA TRP A 420 21.45 21.43 -0.95
C TRP A 420 20.12 22.00 -1.48
N LYS A 421 19.58 23.05 -0.88
CA LYS A 421 18.31 23.67 -1.33
C LYS A 421 18.42 24.36 -2.70
N ARG A 422 19.63 24.58 -3.19
CA ARG A 422 19.84 25.10 -4.57
C ARG A 422 19.24 24.19 -5.66
N TYR A 423 19.06 22.89 -5.35
CA TYR A 423 18.46 21.89 -6.25
C TYR A 423 16.95 21.71 -6.05
N LEU A 424 16.31 22.51 -5.22
CA LEU A 424 14.85 22.57 -5.14
C LEU A 424 14.32 23.64 -6.10
N ALA A 425 13.10 23.45 -6.60
CA ALA A 425 12.38 24.53 -7.26
C ALA A 425 12.29 25.73 -6.31
N GLN A 426 12.51 26.95 -6.82
CA GLN A 426 12.49 28.15 -5.99
C GLN A 426 11.14 28.27 -5.26
N GLU A 427 11.12 27.96 -3.98
CA GLU A 427 10.04 28.37 -3.10
C GLU A 427 10.10 29.91 -2.96
N LYS A 428 8.93 30.56 -2.85
CA LYS A 428 8.88 31.98 -2.47
C LYS A 428 9.60 32.10 -1.13
N GLN A 429 10.77 32.71 -1.16
CA GLN A 429 11.51 33.01 0.07
C GLN A 429 10.62 33.87 0.98
N ALA A 430 10.52 33.52 2.25
CA ALA A 430 9.92 34.36 3.24
C ALA A 430 10.65 35.75 3.16
N ALA A 431 9.90 36.82 3.14
CA ALA A 431 10.49 38.17 3.04
C ALA A 431 11.50 38.36 4.19
N ALA A 432 12.68 38.81 3.84
CA ALA A 432 13.66 39.19 4.85
C ALA A 432 13.08 40.36 5.64
N LEU A 433 13.23 40.35 6.96
CA LEU A 433 12.88 41.49 7.78
C LEU A 433 13.94 42.62 7.55
N PRO A 434 13.54 43.89 7.62
CA PRO A 434 14.50 45.01 7.64
C PRO A 434 15.42 44.87 8.86
N GLU A 435 16.53 45.60 8.82
CA GLU A 435 17.41 45.69 10.02
C GLU A 435 16.67 46.45 11.11
N LEU A 436 16.44 45.81 12.23
CA LEU A 436 15.76 46.37 13.39
C LEU A 436 16.71 46.32 14.59
N SER A 437 16.64 47.35 15.44
CA SER A 437 17.43 47.44 16.67
C SER A 437 16.53 47.54 17.90
N GLU A 438 16.98 47.01 19.04
CA GLU A 438 16.26 47.15 20.30
C GLU A 438 16.11 48.62 20.67
N GLY A 439 14.94 48.98 21.17
CA GLY A 439 14.58 50.39 21.48
C GLY A 439 14.12 51.22 20.27
N GLN A 440 14.25 50.69 19.04
CA GLN A 440 13.75 51.36 17.85
C GLN A 440 12.22 51.52 17.93
N VAL A 441 11.74 52.74 17.59
CA VAL A 441 10.31 53.05 17.52
C VAL A 441 9.87 53.03 16.06
N LEU A 442 8.82 52.31 15.75
CA LEU A 442 8.21 52.19 14.43
C LEU A 442 6.79 52.75 14.48
N GLU A 443 6.32 53.26 13.34
CA GLU A 443 4.92 53.67 13.19
C GLU A 443 4.04 52.45 12.91
N CYS A 444 2.90 52.36 13.63
CA CYS A 444 1.84 51.40 13.32
C CYS A 444 0.93 51.99 12.24
N ALA A 445 1.05 51.50 11.03
CA ALA A 445 0.21 51.94 9.92
C ALA A 445 -1.23 51.42 10.05
N GLU A 446 -1.41 50.22 10.65
CA GLU A 446 -2.71 49.57 10.78
C GLU A 446 -2.63 48.49 11.87
N ALA A 447 -3.69 48.39 12.68
CA ALA A 447 -3.92 47.32 13.64
C ALA A 447 -5.26 46.61 13.29
N ALA A 448 -5.21 45.42 12.73
CA ALA A 448 -6.38 44.75 12.23
C ALA A 448 -6.59 43.39 12.91
N VAL A 449 -7.83 43.14 13.34
CA VAL A 449 -8.22 41.83 13.87
C VAL A 449 -8.38 40.83 12.72
N LYS A 450 -7.76 39.67 12.87
CA LYS A 450 -7.90 38.55 11.94
C LYS A 450 -8.54 37.36 12.66
N GLU A 451 -9.70 36.94 12.15
CA GLU A 451 -10.35 35.71 12.58
C GLU A 451 -9.69 34.48 11.91
N GLY A 452 -9.39 33.49 12.69
CA GLY A 452 -8.95 32.15 12.26
C GLY A 452 -9.84 31.08 12.86
N LYS A 453 -9.81 29.90 12.27
CA LYS A 453 -10.46 28.70 12.82
C LYS A 453 -9.46 27.57 12.84
N THR A 454 -9.51 26.75 13.90
CA THR A 454 -8.78 25.48 13.91
C THR A 454 -9.31 24.61 12.78
N THR A 455 -8.44 23.77 12.22
CA THR A 455 -8.81 22.89 11.11
C THR A 455 -8.62 21.44 11.50
N PRO A 456 -9.49 20.52 11.03
CA PRO A 456 -9.32 19.11 11.31
C PRO A 456 -8.01 18.58 10.69
N PRO A 457 -7.52 17.43 11.16
CA PRO A 457 -6.46 16.73 10.47
C PRO A 457 -6.90 16.44 9.02
N LYS A 458 -5.94 16.43 8.10
CA LYS A 458 -6.23 16.12 6.69
C LYS A 458 -6.41 14.62 6.50
N HIS A 459 -7.25 14.23 5.55
CA HIS A 459 -7.29 12.84 5.07
C HIS A 459 -5.88 12.39 4.64
N TYR A 460 -5.63 11.10 4.74
CA TYR A 460 -4.39 10.55 4.21
C TYR A 460 -4.34 10.70 2.69
N THR A 461 -3.16 11.09 2.18
CA THR A 461 -2.72 10.82 0.81
C THR A 461 -1.84 9.57 0.82
N GLU A 462 -1.42 9.05 -0.33
CA GLU A 462 -0.48 7.93 -0.32
C GLU A 462 0.86 8.31 0.33
N ASP A 463 1.37 9.56 0.13
CA ASP A 463 2.54 10.08 0.85
C ASP A 463 2.37 9.95 2.37
N THR A 464 1.29 10.51 2.91
CA THR A 464 1.10 10.56 4.37
C THR A 464 0.71 9.21 4.97
N LEU A 465 0.01 8.35 4.21
CA LEU A 465 -0.29 6.98 4.64
C LEU A 465 0.98 6.12 4.66
N LEU A 466 1.83 6.19 3.64
CA LEU A 466 3.12 5.50 3.63
C LEU A 466 3.99 5.91 4.83
N SER A 467 3.99 7.21 5.18
CA SER A 467 4.66 7.71 6.39
C SER A 467 4.06 7.10 7.66
N ALA A 468 2.73 7.07 7.77
CA ALA A 468 2.06 6.48 8.92
C ALA A 468 2.32 4.97 9.02
N MET A 469 2.29 4.24 7.91
CA MET A 469 2.66 2.81 7.88
C MET A 469 4.11 2.58 8.32
N GLU A 470 5.04 3.43 7.89
CA GLU A 470 6.46 3.32 8.25
C GLU A 470 6.72 3.56 9.74
N THR A 471 5.94 4.42 10.38
CA THR A 471 6.11 4.79 11.79
C THR A 471 5.20 4.02 12.75
N ALA A 472 4.17 3.32 12.23
CA ALA A 472 3.19 2.61 13.04
C ALA A 472 3.85 1.57 13.98
N GLY A 473 3.48 1.60 15.26
CA GLY A 473 3.97 0.67 16.28
C GLY A 473 5.43 0.86 16.71
N LYS A 474 6.16 1.88 16.20
CA LYS A 474 7.57 2.09 16.56
C LYS A 474 7.80 2.47 18.01
N GLU A 475 6.84 3.14 18.64
CA GLU A 475 6.94 3.58 20.02
C GLU A 475 6.77 2.42 21.01
N ASP A 476 6.07 1.36 20.57
CA ASP A 476 5.72 0.20 21.39
C ASP A 476 6.68 -0.99 21.21
N MET A 477 7.68 -0.86 20.32
CA MET A 477 8.65 -1.92 20.05
C MET A 477 9.90 -1.78 20.93
N PRO A 478 10.51 -2.91 21.35
CA PRO A 478 11.83 -2.91 22.00
C PRO A 478 12.87 -2.16 21.16
N GLU A 479 13.84 -1.49 21.79
CA GLU A 479 14.89 -0.76 21.07
C GLU A 479 15.75 -1.66 20.18
N GLU A 480 15.85 -2.94 20.53
CA GLU A 480 16.62 -3.97 19.81
C GLU A 480 15.88 -4.53 18.59
N ALA A 481 14.56 -4.25 18.48
CA ALA A 481 13.77 -4.69 17.34
C ALA A 481 13.97 -3.77 16.13
N GLU A 482 14.09 -4.35 14.96
CA GLU A 482 14.12 -3.60 13.70
C GLU A 482 12.75 -2.95 13.44
N ARG A 483 12.64 -1.66 13.75
CA ARG A 483 11.39 -0.89 13.75
C ARG A 483 10.87 -0.60 12.32
N LYS A 484 10.40 -1.63 11.60
CA LYS A 484 9.99 -1.53 10.18
C LYS A 484 8.57 -0.98 9.96
N GLY A 485 7.75 -0.86 11.00
CA GLY A 485 6.35 -0.43 10.88
C GLY A 485 5.44 -1.47 10.19
N LEU A 486 4.37 -1.01 9.56
CA LEU A 486 3.42 -1.85 8.83
C LEU A 486 3.92 -2.16 7.41
N GLY A 487 4.20 -3.42 7.15
CA GLY A 487 4.71 -3.90 5.87
C GLY A 487 6.14 -3.45 5.57
N THR A 488 6.71 -4.01 4.52
CA THR A 488 8.02 -3.61 3.99
C THR A 488 7.86 -2.59 2.86
N PRO A 489 8.90 -1.84 2.50
CA PRO A 489 8.86 -0.97 1.33
C PRO A 489 8.33 -1.67 0.07
N ALA A 490 8.71 -2.94 -0.13
CA ALA A 490 8.28 -3.74 -1.27
C ALA A 490 6.78 -4.07 -1.30
N THR A 491 6.10 -4.10 -0.15
CA THR A 491 4.72 -4.59 -0.03
C THR A 491 3.69 -3.49 0.20
N ARG A 492 4.08 -2.31 0.72
CA ARG A 492 3.15 -1.23 1.09
C ARG A 492 2.28 -0.76 -0.09
N ALA A 493 2.87 -0.59 -1.27
CA ALA A 493 2.13 -0.20 -2.47
C ALA A 493 1.00 -1.19 -2.81
N ALA A 494 1.33 -2.48 -2.86
CA ALA A 494 0.35 -3.53 -3.14
C ALA A 494 -0.77 -3.62 -2.09
N ILE A 495 -0.48 -3.31 -0.82
CA ILE A 495 -1.48 -3.26 0.24
C ILE A 495 -2.46 -2.11 0.01
N ILE A 496 -1.98 -0.92 -0.34
CA ILE A 496 -2.84 0.24 -0.66
C ILE A 496 -3.72 -0.09 -1.87
N GLU A 497 -3.14 -0.64 -2.95
CA GLU A 497 -3.91 -1.06 -4.12
C GLU A 497 -4.97 -2.12 -3.77
N LYS A 498 -4.64 -3.08 -2.92
CA LYS A 498 -5.58 -4.11 -2.48
C LYS A 498 -6.74 -3.52 -1.68
N LEU A 499 -6.50 -2.55 -0.79
CA LEU A 499 -7.56 -1.84 -0.06
C LEU A 499 -8.52 -1.11 -0.99
N VAL A 500 -8.01 -0.50 -2.06
CA VAL A 500 -8.83 0.16 -3.08
C VAL A 500 -9.57 -0.86 -3.94
N ALA A 501 -8.89 -1.90 -4.42
CA ALA A 501 -9.48 -2.94 -5.27
C ALA A 501 -10.59 -3.75 -4.56
N THR A 502 -10.47 -3.96 -3.25
CA THR A 502 -11.51 -4.63 -2.44
C THR A 502 -12.68 -3.71 -2.07
N GLY A 503 -12.60 -2.42 -2.38
CA GLY A 503 -13.64 -1.43 -2.07
C GLY A 503 -13.71 -1.07 -0.58
N PHE A 504 -12.64 -1.25 0.17
CA PHE A 504 -12.54 -0.77 1.56
C PHE A 504 -12.11 0.68 1.66
N VAL A 505 -11.37 1.16 0.66
CA VAL A 505 -10.87 2.52 0.56
C VAL A 505 -11.15 3.08 -0.83
N GLU A 506 -11.51 4.34 -0.90
CA GLU A 506 -11.72 5.09 -2.13
C GLU A 506 -10.64 6.17 -2.31
N ARG A 507 -10.19 6.38 -3.55
CA ARG A 507 -9.36 7.51 -3.94
C ARG A 507 -10.25 8.69 -4.32
N LYS A 508 -10.33 9.72 -3.46
CA LYS A 508 -11.10 10.96 -3.74
C LYS A 508 -10.19 12.08 -4.16
N ARG A 509 -10.36 12.57 -5.38
CA ARG A 509 -9.58 13.71 -5.88
C ARG A 509 -10.19 15.02 -5.39
N ALA A 510 -9.40 15.81 -4.66
CA ALA A 510 -9.76 17.15 -4.21
C ALA A 510 -8.69 18.15 -4.64
N LYS A 511 -9.03 19.06 -5.54
CA LYS A 511 -8.10 20.04 -6.12
C LYS A 511 -6.84 19.39 -6.70
N LYS A 512 -5.68 19.53 -6.04
CA LYS A 512 -4.38 19.02 -6.49
C LYS A 512 -3.96 17.69 -5.82
N ALA A 513 -4.70 17.23 -4.82
CA ALA A 513 -4.34 16.03 -4.06
C ALA A 513 -5.39 14.92 -4.22
N VAL A 514 -4.93 13.67 -4.17
CA VAL A 514 -5.78 12.47 -4.10
C VAL A 514 -5.75 11.97 -2.66
N SER A 515 -6.91 11.99 -2.01
CA SER A 515 -7.09 11.52 -0.64
C SER A 515 -7.59 10.09 -0.62
N LEU A 516 -7.15 9.33 0.37
CA LEU A 516 -7.63 7.99 0.70
C LEU A 516 -8.69 8.12 1.79
N VAL A 517 -9.92 7.73 1.46
CA VAL A 517 -11.08 7.84 2.37
C VAL A 517 -11.66 6.44 2.56
N PRO A 518 -12.01 6.02 3.79
CA PRO A 518 -12.58 4.70 3.99
C PRO A 518 -13.99 4.65 3.38
N ALA A 519 -14.29 3.57 2.67
CA ALA A 519 -15.64 3.28 2.23
C ALA A 519 -16.45 2.71 3.41
N HIS A 520 -17.79 2.75 3.32
CA HIS A 520 -18.67 2.21 4.36
C HIS A 520 -18.29 0.77 4.75
N THR A 521 -18.00 -0.09 3.77
CA THR A 521 -17.58 -1.48 4.03
C THR A 521 -16.26 -1.57 4.81
N GLY A 522 -15.33 -0.64 4.55
CA GLY A 522 -14.07 -0.56 5.28
C GLY A 522 -14.27 -0.14 6.74
N VAL A 523 -15.11 0.88 6.98
CA VAL A 523 -15.49 1.28 8.34
C VAL A 523 -16.17 0.14 9.08
N SER A 524 -17.15 -0.51 8.45
CA SER A 524 -17.88 -1.64 9.03
C SER A 524 -16.95 -2.81 9.38
N LEU A 525 -15.97 -3.12 8.52
CA LEU A 525 -14.98 -4.16 8.79
C LEU A 525 -14.19 -3.84 10.06
N ILE A 526 -13.63 -2.63 10.16
CA ILE A 526 -12.86 -2.22 11.34
C ILE A 526 -13.73 -2.22 12.61
N THR A 527 -15.01 -1.84 12.51
CA THR A 527 -15.93 -1.85 13.65
C THR A 527 -16.15 -3.25 14.22
N VAL A 528 -16.17 -4.29 13.40
CA VAL A 528 -16.43 -5.66 13.84
C VAL A 528 -15.18 -6.47 14.18
N LEU A 529 -14.00 -6.01 13.77
CA LEU A 529 -12.77 -6.72 14.07
C LEU A 529 -12.29 -6.48 15.50
N PRO A 530 -11.73 -7.49 16.19
CA PRO A 530 -11.09 -7.29 17.48
C PRO A 530 -9.85 -6.41 17.34
N GLU A 531 -9.54 -5.65 18.38
CA GLU A 531 -8.44 -4.68 18.41
C GLU A 531 -7.09 -5.31 18.02
N GLN A 532 -6.85 -6.55 18.42
CA GLN A 532 -5.63 -7.29 18.11
C GLN A 532 -5.35 -7.37 16.60
N LEU A 533 -6.38 -7.56 15.76
CA LEU A 533 -6.24 -7.60 14.30
C LEU A 533 -6.14 -6.22 13.65
N GLN A 534 -6.51 -5.17 14.38
CA GLN A 534 -6.41 -3.78 13.93
C GLN A 534 -5.08 -3.13 14.32
N SER A 535 -4.40 -3.67 15.35
CA SER A 535 -3.20 -3.08 15.91
C SER A 535 -1.96 -3.33 15.04
N PRO A 536 -1.11 -2.32 14.83
CA PRO A 536 0.21 -2.49 14.24
C PRO A 536 1.15 -3.39 15.06
N LEU A 537 0.92 -3.50 16.38
CA LEU A 537 1.78 -4.24 17.31
C LEU A 537 1.90 -5.71 16.95
N LEU A 538 0.81 -6.35 16.54
CA LEU A 538 0.84 -7.75 16.10
C LEU A 538 1.84 -7.94 14.94
N THR A 539 1.84 -7.01 13.99
CA THR A 539 2.77 -7.04 12.85
C THR A 539 4.21 -6.83 13.31
N ALA A 540 4.42 -5.90 14.21
CA ALA A 540 5.73 -5.56 14.77
C ALA A 540 6.34 -6.74 15.54
N GLU A 541 5.55 -7.36 16.42
CA GLU A 541 5.94 -8.54 17.18
C GLU A 541 6.31 -9.73 16.26
N TRP A 542 5.52 -9.95 15.23
CA TRP A 542 5.83 -11.03 14.28
C TRP A 542 7.12 -10.79 13.50
N GLU A 543 7.37 -9.58 13.02
CA GLU A 543 8.63 -9.27 12.32
C GLU A 543 9.83 -9.46 13.25
N TYR A 544 9.71 -9.10 14.52
CA TYR A 544 10.75 -9.37 15.52
C TYR A 544 10.99 -10.88 15.70
N ARG A 545 9.92 -11.67 15.89
CA ARG A 545 10.03 -13.13 16.01
C ARG A 545 10.54 -13.80 14.74
N LEU A 546 10.20 -13.28 13.56
CA LEU A 546 10.74 -13.76 12.29
C LEU A 546 12.24 -13.48 12.14
N GLN A 547 12.75 -12.37 12.70
CA GLN A 547 14.19 -12.12 12.78
C GLN A 547 14.88 -13.12 13.72
N GLN A 548 14.24 -13.46 14.83
CA GLN A 548 14.77 -14.52 15.74
C GLN A 548 14.82 -15.87 15.02
N VAL A 549 13.81 -16.20 14.20
CA VAL A 549 13.85 -17.42 13.34
C VAL A 549 15.01 -17.36 12.36
N GLU A 550 15.24 -16.22 11.71
CA GLU A 550 16.34 -16.02 10.78
C GLU A 550 17.71 -16.22 11.42
N ARG A 551 17.88 -15.78 12.68
CA ARG A 551 19.11 -15.93 13.48
C ARG A 551 19.26 -17.28 14.16
N GLY A 552 18.20 -18.14 14.11
CA GLY A 552 18.17 -19.42 14.80
C GLY A 552 17.95 -19.32 16.32
N GLU A 553 17.50 -18.16 16.81
CA GLU A 553 17.17 -17.87 18.22
C GLU A 553 15.77 -18.39 18.60
N LEU A 554 14.87 -18.52 17.62
CA LEU A 554 13.52 -19.06 17.75
C LEU A 554 13.31 -20.17 16.71
N SER A 555 12.72 -21.30 17.10
CA SER A 555 12.40 -22.34 16.12
C SER A 555 11.22 -21.95 15.23
N PRO A 556 11.22 -22.37 13.93
CA PRO A 556 10.08 -22.17 13.04
C PRO A 556 8.77 -22.76 13.61
N ASP A 557 8.82 -23.91 14.24
CA ASP A 557 7.65 -24.62 14.78
C ASP A 557 7.06 -23.85 15.98
N GLU A 558 7.89 -23.30 16.86
CA GLU A 558 7.43 -22.48 17.98
C GLU A 558 6.74 -21.19 17.52
N PHE A 559 7.28 -20.54 16.47
CA PHE A 559 6.62 -19.40 15.85
C PHE A 559 5.25 -19.78 15.28
N MET A 560 5.18 -20.87 14.51
CA MET A 560 3.93 -21.31 13.87
C MET A 560 2.89 -21.79 14.87
N THR A 561 3.31 -22.43 15.97
CA THR A 561 2.42 -22.86 17.06
C THR A 561 1.73 -21.66 17.70
N GLY A 562 2.48 -20.58 18.01
CA GLY A 562 1.88 -19.37 18.58
C GLY A 562 0.82 -18.73 17.64
N ILE A 563 1.03 -18.80 16.31
CA ILE A 563 0.02 -18.33 15.33
C ILE A 563 -1.24 -19.22 15.36
N ALA A 564 -1.06 -20.53 15.42
CA ALA A 564 -2.19 -21.48 15.45
C ALA A 564 -3.02 -21.34 16.75
N GLU A 565 -2.37 -21.14 17.89
CA GLU A 565 -3.02 -20.88 19.18
C GLU A 565 -3.83 -19.57 19.15
N MET A 566 -3.24 -18.49 18.65
CA MET A 566 -3.93 -17.20 18.50
C MET A 566 -5.20 -17.34 17.64
N LEU A 567 -5.13 -18.04 16.51
CA LEU A 567 -6.27 -18.23 15.62
C LEU A 567 -7.34 -19.14 16.23
N THR A 568 -6.93 -20.17 16.97
CA THR A 568 -7.85 -21.06 17.68
C THR A 568 -8.63 -20.29 18.75
N GLU A 569 -7.93 -19.46 19.52
CA GLU A 569 -8.56 -18.61 20.52
C GLU A 569 -9.50 -17.57 19.88
N LEU A 570 -9.08 -16.92 18.78
CA LEU A 570 -9.91 -16.00 18.03
C LEU A 570 -11.23 -16.63 17.58
N VAL A 571 -11.18 -17.83 16.97
CA VAL A 571 -12.38 -18.54 16.49
C VAL A 571 -13.29 -18.90 17.65
N LYS A 572 -12.72 -19.34 18.77
CA LYS A 572 -13.46 -19.81 19.95
C LYS A 572 -14.13 -18.67 20.72
N THR A 573 -13.48 -17.51 20.83
CA THR A 573 -13.92 -16.44 21.75
C THR A 573 -14.68 -15.33 21.06
N TYR A 574 -14.56 -15.18 19.72
CA TYR A 574 -15.19 -14.10 19.00
C TYR A 574 -16.73 -14.21 19.04
N GLN A 575 -17.40 -13.12 19.43
CA GLN A 575 -18.85 -13.01 19.43
C GLN A 575 -19.30 -11.96 18.42
N VAL A 576 -20.37 -12.28 17.69
CA VAL A 576 -20.96 -11.36 16.71
C VAL A 576 -21.51 -10.13 17.43
N ILE A 577 -21.20 -8.95 16.91
CA ILE A 577 -21.67 -7.69 17.46
C ILE A 577 -23.17 -7.55 17.20
N SER A 578 -23.95 -7.23 18.24
CA SER A 578 -25.40 -6.98 18.13
C SER A 578 -25.66 -5.78 17.22
N GLY A 579 -26.66 -5.89 16.32
CA GLY A 579 -27.01 -4.83 15.37
C GLY A 579 -26.10 -4.72 14.16
N ALA A 580 -25.29 -5.75 13.89
CA ALA A 580 -24.37 -5.78 12.74
C ALA A 580 -25.07 -5.73 11.37
N GLU A 581 -26.36 -5.99 11.29
CA GLU A 581 -27.16 -5.87 10.07
C GLU A 581 -27.13 -4.45 9.49
N VAL A 582 -27.01 -3.44 10.36
CA VAL A 582 -26.87 -2.03 9.95
C VAL A 582 -25.49 -1.76 9.34
N LEU A 583 -24.46 -2.46 9.83
CA LEU A 583 -23.08 -2.30 9.34
C LEU A 583 -22.86 -2.92 7.95
N PHE A 584 -23.60 -3.97 7.64
CA PHE A 584 -23.51 -4.68 6.37
C PHE A 584 -24.88 -4.78 5.69
N PRO A 585 -25.53 -3.64 5.34
CA PRO A 585 -26.79 -3.69 4.63
C PRO A 585 -26.58 -4.53 3.37
N SER A 586 -27.49 -5.46 3.11
CA SER A 586 -27.48 -6.17 1.83
C SER A 586 -27.59 -5.10 0.74
N GLY A 587 -26.59 -4.96 -0.09
CA GLY A 587 -26.61 -4.01 -1.21
C GLY A 587 -27.59 -4.43 -2.30
N ARG A 588 -28.45 -5.40 -2.01
CA ARG A 588 -29.51 -5.89 -2.86
C ARG A 588 -30.75 -5.03 -2.63
N GLU A 589 -31.32 -4.57 -3.70
CA GLU A 589 -32.57 -3.83 -3.62
C GLU A 589 -33.69 -4.70 -3.01
N ILE A 590 -34.26 -4.21 -1.95
CA ILE A 590 -35.42 -4.87 -1.31
C ILE A 590 -36.64 -4.72 -2.23
N ILE A 591 -37.18 -5.84 -2.68
CA ILE A 591 -38.30 -5.90 -3.61
C ILE A 591 -39.63 -5.96 -2.85
N GLY A 592 -39.64 -6.50 -1.66
CA GLY A 592 -40.80 -6.64 -0.79
C GLY A 592 -40.51 -7.52 0.42
N LYS A 593 -41.53 -7.81 1.21
CA LYS A 593 -41.47 -8.70 2.37
C LYS A 593 -41.81 -10.15 2.00
N CYS A 594 -41.11 -11.09 2.60
CA CYS A 594 -41.36 -12.50 2.39
C CYS A 594 -42.70 -12.91 3.01
N PRO A 595 -43.60 -13.54 2.24
CA PRO A 595 -44.92 -13.97 2.77
C PRO A 595 -44.81 -15.09 3.79
N ARG A 596 -43.69 -15.85 3.86
CA ARG A 596 -43.48 -16.93 4.85
C ARG A 596 -42.99 -16.44 6.20
N CYS A 597 -42.04 -15.50 6.22
CA CYS A 597 -41.33 -15.15 7.45
C CYS A 597 -41.20 -13.65 7.72
N GLY A 598 -41.71 -12.79 6.84
CA GLY A 598 -41.68 -11.34 6.98
C GLY A 598 -40.32 -10.68 6.71
N SER A 599 -39.26 -11.46 6.47
CA SER A 599 -37.94 -10.92 6.14
C SER A 599 -37.90 -10.30 4.73
N ASP A 600 -36.84 -9.56 4.43
CA ASP A 600 -36.70 -8.92 3.13
C ASP A 600 -36.50 -9.94 1.98
N VAL A 601 -37.12 -9.65 0.83
CA VAL A 601 -36.89 -10.36 -0.42
C VAL A 601 -36.08 -9.45 -1.35
N THR A 602 -34.97 -9.95 -1.85
CA THR A 602 -34.04 -9.19 -2.66
C THR A 602 -33.87 -9.78 -4.06
N GLU A 603 -33.42 -8.94 -4.99
CA GLU A 603 -33.20 -9.33 -6.38
C GLU A 603 -31.84 -10.02 -6.57
N SER A 604 -31.81 -11.09 -7.33
CA SER A 604 -30.59 -11.73 -7.85
C SER A 604 -30.69 -11.99 -9.35
N LYS A 605 -29.58 -12.44 -9.97
CA LYS A 605 -29.57 -12.82 -11.39
C LYS A 605 -30.59 -13.93 -11.72
N LYS A 606 -30.86 -14.84 -10.77
CA LYS A 606 -31.74 -16.00 -10.99
C LYS A 606 -33.20 -15.76 -10.58
N GLY A 607 -33.49 -14.70 -9.83
CA GLY A 607 -34.83 -14.43 -9.32
C GLY A 607 -34.85 -13.52 -8.08
N PHE A 608 -35.90 -13.63 -7.30
CA PHE A 608 -36.13 -12.84 -6.09
C PHE A 608 -36.22 -13.80 -4.90
N PHE A 609 -35.33 -13.63 -3.91
CA PHE A 609 -35.16 -14.60 -2.83
C PHE A 609 -35.23 -13.94 -1.47
N CYS A 610 -35.81 -14.65 -0.49
CA CYS A 610 -35.79 -14.26 0.90
C CYS A 610 -34.37 -14.25 1.43
N GLU A 611 -33.99 -13.22 2.18
CA GLU A 611 -32.65 -13.09 2.77
C GLU A 611 -32.43 -14.03 3.97
N LYS A 612 -33.50 -14.50 4.59
CA LYS A 612 -33.42 -15.46 5.68
C LYS A 612 -33.10 -16.86 5.13
N ASN A 613 -31.91 -17.35 5.38
CA ASN A 613 -31.39 -18.60 4.81
C ASN A 613 -32.27 -19.84 5.05
N ASP A 614 -32.93 -19.94 6.21
CA ASP A 614 -33.79 -21.08 6.58
C ASP A 614 -35.17 -21.02 5.92
N CYS A 615 -35.57 -19.87 5.38
CA CYS A 615 -36.91 -19.67 4.84
C CYS A 615 -37.13 -20.33 3.48
N ARG A 616 -36.09 -20.39 2.63
CA ARG A 616 -36.11 -20.98 1.28
C ARG A 616 -37.22 -20.45 0.35
N PHE A 617 -37.86 -19.32 0.68
CA PHE A 617 -38.80 -18.67 -0.23
C PHE A 617 -38.09 -18.04 -1.42
N GLY A 618 -38.58 -18.28 -2.65
CA GLY A 618 -38.00 -17.68 -3.85
C GLY A 618 -38.93 -17.68 -5.06
N LEU A 619 -38.85 -16.58 -5.80
CA LEU A 619 -39.53 -16.38 -7.08
C LEU A 619 -38.47 -16.47 -8.20
N TRP A 620 -38.42 -17.59 -8.90
CA TRP A 620 -37.41 -17.86 -9.93
C TRP A 620 -37.78 -17.21 -11.27
N ARG A 621 -36.85 -16.55 -11.97
CA ARG A 621 -37.09 -15.91 -13.27
C ARG A 621 -37.40 -16.91 -14.38
N ASP A 622 -36.87 -18.11 -14.31
CA ASP A 622 -37.09 -19.23 -15.23
C ASP A 622 -38.32 -20.08 -14.85
N ASN A 623 -39.25 -19.50 -14.10
CA ASN A 623 -40.45 -20.18 -13.64
C ASN A 623 -41.29 -20.69 -14.82
N LYS A 624 -41.63 -21.98 -14.82
CA LYS A 624 -42.39 -22.67 -15.87
C LYS A 624 -43.76 -22.04 -16.11
N PHE A 625 -44.40 -21.50 -15.08
CA PHE A 625 -45.72 -20.84 -15.24
C PHE A 625 -45.64 -19.62 -16.13
N PHE A 626 -44.68 -18.72 -15.86
CA PHE A 626 -44.48 -17.50 -16.68
C PHE A 626 -43.95 -17.85 -18.06
N ALA A 627 -43.04 -18.82 -18.17
CA ALA A 627 -42.49 -19.26 -19.46
C ALA A 627 -43.60 -19.82 -20.39
N ALA A 628 -44.49 -20.68 -19.87
CA ALA A 628 -45.61 -21.24 -20.63
C ALA A 628 -46.62 -20.17 -21.11
N LYS A 629 -46.68 -19.01 -20.47
CA LYS A 629 -47.53 -17.88 -20.83
C LYS A 629 -46.79 -16.82 -21.64
N ARG A 630 -45.53 -17.08 -22.03
CA ARG A 630 -44.64 -16.14 -22.73
C ARG A 630 -44.55 -14.78 -22.01
N ALA A 631 -44.64 -14.82 -20.68
CA ALA A 631 -44.53 -13.69 -19.77
C ALA A 631 -43.23 -13.75 -18.99
N ALA A 632 -42.69 -12.58 -18.63
CA ALA A 632 -41.47 -12.51 -17.79
C ALA A 632 -41.83 -12.15 -16.34
N LEU A 633 -41.21 -12.84 -15.39
CA LEU A 633 -41.25 -12.44 -13.98
C LEU A 633 -40.28 -11.27 -13.78
N THR A 634 -40.76 -10.07 -14.09
CA THR A 634 -40.00 -8.82 -13.92
C THR A 634 -39.99 -8.37 -12.46
N LYS A 635 -39.11 -7.44 -12.11
CA LYS A 635 -39.07 -6.80 -10.80
C LYS A 635 -40.42 -6.20 -10.39
N LYS A 636 -41.10 -5.51 -11.29
CA LYS A 636 -42.44 -4.94 -11.02
C LYS A 636 -43.47 -6.02 -10.69
N VAL A 637 -43.46 -7.12 -11.43
CA VAL A 637 -44.34 -8.26 -11.21
C VAL A 637 -44.05 -8.93 -9.88
N ALA A 638 -42.78 -9.13 -9.55
CA ALA A 638 -42.37 -9.69 -8.25
C ALA A 638 -42.78 -8.79 -7.07
N ALA A 639 -42.55 -7.49 -7.18
CA ALA A 639 -42.93 -6.53 -6.14
C ALA A 639 -44.45 -6.53 -5.89
N ALA A 640 -45.28 -6.53 -6.95
CA ALA A 640 -46.74 -6.61 -6.82
C ALA A 640 -47.20 -7.94 -6.18
N LEU A 641 -46.60 -9.07 -6.59
CA LEU A 641 -46.87 -10.37 -6.00
C LEU A 641 -46.50 -10.44 -4.49
N LEU A 642 -45.41 -9.80 -4.09
CA LEU A 642 -44.98 -9.77 -2.69
C LEU A 642 -45.85 -8.81 -1.84
N ALA A 643 -46.30 -7.70 -2.43
CA ALA A 643 -47.10 -6.69 -1.71
C ALA A 643 -48.58 -7.08 -1.58
N GLU A 644 -49.17 -7.57 -2.68
CA GLU A 644 -50.61 -7.78 -2.78
C GLU A 644 -51.03 -9.26 -2.94
N GLY A 645 -50.06 -10.16 -3.06
CA GLY A 645 -50.30 -11.56 -3.35
C GLY A 645 -50.81 -11.83 -4.78
N ARG A 646 -51.05 -10.77 -5.56
CA ARG A 646 -51.58 -10.85 -6.92
C ARG A 646 -51.05 -9.76 -7.85
N VAL A 647 -51.08 -10.00 -9.15
CA VAL A 647 -50.71 -9.01 -10.18
C VAL A 647 -51.49 -9.22 -11.46
N LYS A 648 -52.00 -8.14 -12.04
CA LYS A 648 -52.66 -8.17 -13.37
C LYS A 648 -51.58 -8.25 -14.44
N LEU A 649 -51.70 -9.26 -15.31
CA LEU A 649 -50.83 -9.50 -16.45
C LEU A 649 -51.64 -9.38 -17.74
N THR A 650 -51.09 -8.69 -18.72
CA THR A 650 -51.73 -8.46 -20.02
C THR A 650 -50.98 -9.22 -21.11
N GLY A 651 -51.69 -9.65 -22.15
CA GLY A 651 -51.10 -10.30 -23.31
C GLY A 651 -50.52 -11.68 -23.05
N LEU A 652 -51.03 -12.42 -22.06
CA LEU A 652 -50.61 -13.77 -21.78
C LEU A 652 -50.95 -14.72 -22.95
N TYR A 653 -50.00 -15.56 -23.33
CA TYR A 653 -50.20 -16.52 -24.42
C TYR A 653 -51.03 -17.74 -23.99
N SER A 654 -52.00 -18.14 -24.80
CA SER A 654 -52.82 -19.34 -24.64
C SER A 654 -52.42 -20.41 -25.67
N GLU A 655 -51.80 -21.48 -25.17
CA GLU A 655 -51.49 -22.65 -26.05
C GLU A 655 -52.73 -23.28 -26.66
N LYS A 656 -53.87 -23.21 -25.99
CA LYS A 656 -55.13 -23.83 -26.44
C LYS A 656 -55.78 -23.09 -27.60
N THR A 657 -55.66 -21.77 -27.65
CA THR A 657 -56.34 -20.94 -28.68
C THR A 657 -55.37 -20.27 -29.64
N GLY A 658 -54.07 -20.28 -29.37
CA GLY A 658 -53.03 -19.56 -30.12
C GLY A 658 -53.07 -18.04 -29.98
N GLY A 659 -54.03 -17.50 -29.21
CA GLY A 659 -54.22 -16.06 -28.99
C GLY A 659 -53.65 -15.56 -27.66
N THR A 660 -53.87 -14.25 -27.41
CA THR A 660 -53.49 -13.61 -26.15
C THR A 660 -54.70 -13.28 -25.29
N TYR A 661 -54.52 -13.25 -23.99
CA TYR A 661 -55.54 -12.89 -23.00
C TYR A 661 -54.96 -12.16 -21.80
N ASP A 662 -55.80 -11.48 -21.05
CA ASP A 662 -55.42 -10.83 -19.79
C ASP A 662 -55.98 -11.63 -18.60
N ALA A 663 -55.18 -11.75 -17.56
CA ALA A 663 -55.59 -12.41 -16.32
C ALA A 663 -54.80 -11.90 -15.13
N THR A 664 -55.32 -12.12 -13.93
CA THR A 664 -54.60 -11.84 -12.70
C THR A 664 -53.87 -13.10 -12.21
N ALA A 665 -52.54 -13.02 -12.10
CA ALA A 665 -51.75 -14.07 -11.47
C ALA A 665 -51.80 -13.89 -9.97
N VAL A 666 -52.12 -14.95 -9.24
CA VAL A 666 -52.17 -15.00 -7.78
C VAL A 666 -51.04 -15.90 -7.29
N LEU A 667 -50.29 -15.39 -6.32
CA LEU A 667 -49.22 -16.13 -5.65
C LEU A 667 -49.82 -17.10 -4.63
N GLU A 668 -49.48 -18.37 -4.73
CA GLU A 668 -49.82 -19.40 -3.77
C GLU A 668 -48.53 -20.00 -3.17
N ASP A 669 -48.33 -19.81 -1.87
CA ASP A 669 -47.22 -20.38 -1.15
C ASP A 669 -47.69 -21.51 -0.23
N THR A 670 -47.20 -22.72 -0.48
CA THR A 670 -47.54 -23.91 0.32
C THR A 670 -46.60 -24.13 1.51
N GLY A 671 -45.62 -23.22 1.71
CA GLY A 671 -44.54 -23.42 2.69
C GLY A 671 -43.36 -24.24 2.12
N GLU A 672 -43.62 -25.21 1.25
CA GLU A 672 -42.58 -26.00 0.56
C GLU A 672 -42.27 -25.47 -0.85
N SER A 673 -43.31 -25.05 -1.57
CA SER A 673 -43.19 -24.59 -2.94
C SER A 673 -44.04 -23.35 -3.22
N VAL A 674 -43.57 -22.51 -4.15
CA VAL A 674 -44.31 -21.36 -4.68
C VAL A 674 -44.97 -21.75 -5.99
N ARG A 675 -46.28 -21.52 -6.08
CA ARG A 675 -47.11 -21.77 -7.27
C ARG A 675 -47.88 -20.49 -7.67
N PHE A 676 -48.45 -20.50 -8.87
CA PHE A 676 -49.22 -19.38 -9.38
C PHE A 676 -50.52 -19.91 -9.94
N ARG A 677 -51.65 -19.21 -9.67
CA ARG A 677 -52.98 -19.46 -10.20
C ARG A 677 -53.43 -18.26 -10.99
N LEU A 678 -54.25 -18.48 -12.03
CA LEU A 678 -54.91 -17.42 -12.81
C LEU A 678 -56.32 -17.19 -12.31
N GLU A 679 -56.66 -15.92 -12.12
CA GLU A 679 -58.04 -15.44 -11.94
C GLU A 679 -58.43 -14.59 -13.13
N PHE A 680 -59.63 -14.84 -13.66
CA PHE A 680 -60.20 -14.09 -14.78
C PHE A 680 -61.26 -13.12 -14.25
N ASP A 681 -61.23 -11.88 -14.72
CA ASP A 681 -62.26 -10.89 -14.38
C ASP A 681 -63.63 -11.41 -14.84
N LYS A 682 -64.59 -11.49 -13.92
CA LYS A 682 -65.98 -11.87 -14.23
C LYS A 682 -66.67 -10.71 -14.99
N GLY A 683 -66.27 -10.48 -16.25
CA GLY A 683 -66.84 -9.36 -16.99
C GLY A 683 -66.53 -9.29 -18.48
N ALA A 684 -65.64 -10.13 -19.02
CA ALA A 684 -65.27 -10.12 -20.43
C ALA A 684 -65.66 -11.42 -21.13
N ARG A 685 -66.99 -11.68 -21.18
CA ARG A 685 -67.56 -12.49 -22.27
C ARG A 685 -68.15 -11.53 -23.27
N LYS A 686 -67.41 -11.19 -24.30
CA LYS A 686 -67.93 -10.87 -25.64
C LYS A 686 -67.26 -11.77 -26.65
#